data_228b4be7e19fe53a3774e42cb6863cb8
#
_entry.id   228b4be7e19fe53a3774e42cb6863cb8
#
_cell.length_a   1.000
_cell.length_b   1.000
_cell.length_c   1.000
_cell.angle_alpha   90.00
_cell.angle_beta   90.00
_cell.angle_gamma   90.00
#
_symmetry.space_group_name_H-M   'P 1'
#
loop_
_entity.id
_entity.type
_entity.pdbx_description
1 polymer ?
#
loop_
_entity_poly.entity_id
_entity_poly.type
_entity_poly.pdbx_seq_one_letter_code
_entity_poly.pdbx_strand_id
1 'polypeptide(L)'
;MDKKASYHVVAVNHLDLGFVKRKEEQAELLEIWVERMISVLERFPELKFAIEQAYHYKGLEQRRPDLFQKVKDLIAQGRVEMMGAMVSTMDTNFTNGESFVRNQSLGLRWTKEHLGTSPKAAWLIDTFGINAQIPQLLTQYGYRYLFANRFGGKIPYDLFRSQGIDGSEIVVLGKDLACQQVFPNSQAFVFCRGWNDTERLFQDADRLQGDLPRLVVFYLENEEVLSTYYRDLTLQRQNRAEEEWKFSSYGEYLEALGEQASLEQISGDLNPEFTGTFALRTPIKIWNRKAETALLETELWDGLLGLGLGDQLEKLWWELGYAQFHDVFSGSHEDCTYLDVIRTLQNTVEDARGLLKSQLPVKKDGSSLLCLNSLPFARKEWVNIPSASGRQLQVFQDNKEIPVEYQGNQAYCLAEVPPVSATNLSVRWGEQLVNGEETWGEPCESCTLRNKWMILSLHRVKGIESLTTQEILMEHVKDFLTVQHDKGSLQIEEALGEELSVMDGNSQLYYQENQMGQRAVFCGEFQNMKWNRGENHLGWRVEFFLPKERAALEAKIWIDWKGEATRIRWKVPHQVNSSQAFYEIPFGVVSRSTYDGHTTAKGEWPAHRFVAVEDGKKGLAMANKGVAGVELAGNAFETTLLRAFPDQPGTWVPVTPLTSQHGQHTYEFLLVPYQPGELSEVSNIAQAWNQPIYVLDGVCAPEWVQGSWLEIDKPNLVLSSVKSADDGSGDMIVRYYETSGRETGAKLIMRDAEKVWLSDVTESFGSLVSCQNDVVSVHCRPFEIQTLRVKKHCGQ
;
A
#
# COMPACT_ATOMS: atom_id res chain seq x y z
N MET A 1 44.00 -10.47 25.68
CA MET A 1 42.95 -11.46 26.01
C MET A 1 41.92 -11.34 24.94
N ASP A 2 41.81 -12.33 24.07
CA ASP A 2 40.79 -12.35 23.04
C ASP A 2 39.41 -12.33 23.75
N LYS A 3 38.59 -11.35 23.41
CA LYS A 3 37.28 -11.21 23.98
C LYS A 3 36.48 -12.42 23.51
N LYS A 4 36.05 -13.29 24.42
CA LYS A 4 35.23 -14.46 24.05
C LYS A 4 33.92 -13.99 23.49
N ALA A 5 33.43 -14.65 22.43
CA ALA A 5 32.13 -14.36 21.85
C ALA A 5 31.02 -14.61 22.87
N SER A 6 30.07 -13.69 22.99
CA SER A 6 28.86 -13.86 23.81
C SER A 6 27.67 -14.31 22.96
N TYR A 7 26.91 -15.26 23.48
CA TYR A 7 25.71 -15.80 22.81
C TYR A 7 24.45 -15.33 23.56
N HIS A 8 23.59 -14.63 22.84
CA HIS A 8 22.27 -14.23 23.31
C HIS A 8 21.21 -15.08 22.63
N VAL A 9 20.60 -15.97 23.39
CA VAL A 9 19.57 -16.87 22.89
C VAL A 9 18.22 -16.24 23.18
N VAL A 10 17.47 -15.98 22.12
CA VAL A 10 16.16 -15.32 22.16
C VAL A 10 15.13 -16.19 21.48
N ALA A 11 13.94 -16.25 22.03
CA ALA A 11 12.78 -16.86 21.39
C ALA A 11 11.73 -15.82 21.08
N VAL A 12 11.17 -15.88 19.89
CA VAL A 12 10.05 -15.04 19.44
C VAL A 12 8.97 -15.92 18.84
N ASN A 13 7.71 -15.63 19.14
CA ASN A 13 6.59 -16.23 18.43
C ASN A 13 6.17 -15.31 17.28
N HIS A 14 6.20 -15.87 16.06
CA HIS A 14 5.55 -15.26 14.91
C HIS A 14 4.27 -16.04 14.64
N LEU A 15 3.15 -15.39 14.83
CA LEU A 15 1.84 -15.95 14.59
C LEU A 15 1.12 -15.11 13.54
N ASP A 16 0.85 -15.72 12.39
CA ASP A 16 0.16 -15.06 11.30
C ASP A 16 -1.26 -14.64 11.71
N LEU A 17 -1.73 -13.52 11.19
CA LEU A 17 -3.09 -13.03 11.45
C LEU A 17 -4.16 -13.70 10.57
N GLY A 18 -3.75 -14.29 9.45
CA GLY A 18 -4.65 -14.95 8.53
C GLY A 18 -3.89 -15.49 7.32
N PHE A 19 -3.31 -16.68 7.43
CA PHE A 19 -2.58 -17.36 6.36
C PHE A 19 -3.16 -18.76 6.11
N VAL A 20 -2.77 -19.73 6.91
CA VAL A 20 -3.26 -21.12 6.85
C VAL A 20 -4.61 -21.28 7.56
N LYS A 21 -4.97 -20.33 8.40
CA LYS A 21 -6.15 -20.33 9.26
C LYS A 21 -6.84 -18.97 9.24
N ARG A 22 -8.13 -18.99 9.58
CA ARG A 22 -8.91 -17.76 9.77
C ARG A 22 -8.46 -16.98 10.99
N LYS A 23 -8.83 -15.71 11.01
CA LYS A 23 -8.61 -14.76 12.09
C LYS A 23 -9.02 -15.32 13.47
N GLU A 24 -10.18 -15.97 13.56
CA GLU A 24 -10.71 -16.57 14.79
C GLU A 24 -9.87 -17.77 15.25
N GLU A 25 -9.51 -18.65 14.32
CA GLU A 25 -8.67 -19.82 14.60
C GLU A 25 -7.25 -19.44 15.03
N GLN A 26 -6.70 -18.39 14.43
CA GLN A 26 -5.41 -17.81 14.86
C GLN A 26 -5.51 -17.20 16.26
N ALA A 27 -6.64 -16.60 16.60
CA ALA A 27 -6.89 -16.09 17.95
C ALA A 27 -6.93 -17.21 19.02
N GLU A 28 -7.52 -18.37 18.68
CA GLU A 28 -7.52 -19.57 19.55
C GLU A 28 -6.11 -20.15 19.70
N LEU A 29 -5.32 -20.19 18.62
CA LEU A 29 -3.92 -20.61 18.65
C LEU A 29 -3.07 -19.70 19.55
N LEU A 30 -3.29 -18.39 19.50
CA LEU A 30 -2.63 -17.46 20.39
C LEU A 30 -2.92 -17.78 21.86
N GLU A 31 -4.18 -18.07 22.22
CA GLU A 31 -4.56 -18.40 23.58
C GLU A 31 -3.83 -19.66 24.06
N ILE A 32 -3.79 -20.71 23.24
CA ILE A 32 -3.06 -21.95 23.53
C ILE A 32 -1.56 -21.67 23.69
N TRP A 33 -0.98 -20.88 22.81
CA TRP A 33 0.43 -20.53 22.88
C TRP A 33 0.76 -19.74 24.14
N VAL A 34 -0.06 -18.73 24.49
CA VAL A 34 0.13 -17.91 25.70
C VAL A 34 0.03 -18.77 26.96
N GLU A 35 -0.92 -19.71 27.07
CA GLU A 35 -1.00 -20.65 28.19
C GLU A 35 0.28 -21.49 28.33
N ARG A 36 0.78 -22.02 27.22
CA ARG A 36 2.02 -22.80 27.18
C ARG A 36 3.24 -21.94 27.53
N MET A 37 3.36 -20.75 26.98
CA MET A 37 4.44 -19.81 27.29
C MET A 37 4.49 -19.50 28.80
N ILE A 38 3.35 -19.18 29.41
CA ILE A 38 3.26 -18.91 30.85
C ILE A 38 3.74 -20.13 31.65
N SER A 39 3.23 -21.32 31.32
CA SER A 39 3.64 -22.56 32.00
C SER A 39 5.13 -22.85 31.89
N VAL A 40 5.75 -22.57 30.73
CA VAL A 40 7.19 -22.72 30.49
C VAL A 40 7.99 -21.70 31.31
N LEU A 41 7.54 -20.46 31.32
CA LEU A 41 8.21 -19.40 32.09
C LEU A 41 8.13 -19.62 33.61
N GLU A 42 7.04 -20.22 34.12
CA GLU A 42 6.93 -20.63 35.52
C GLU A 42 7.91 -21.76 35.86
N ARG A 43 8.11 -22.72 34.94
CA ARG A 43 8.98 -23.88 35.13
C ARG A 43 10.47 -23.55 34.96
N PHE A 44 10.81 -22.63 34.03
CA PHE A 44 12.19 -22.29 33.66
C PHE A 44 12.40 -20.78 33.82
N PRO A 45 12.80 -20.32 35.02
CA PRO A 45 12.91 -18.90 35.33
C PRO A 45 13.90 -18.10 34.49
N GLU A 46 14.89 -18.74 33.88
CA GLU A 46 15.89 -18.10 33.00
C GLU A 46 15.38 -17.82 31.59
N LEU A 47 14.29 -18.48 31.13
CA LEU A 47 13.77 -18.28 29.79
C LEU A 47 13.09 -16.92 29.65
N LYS A 48 13.21 -16.36 28.44
CA LYS A 48 12.52 -15.15 28.00
C LYS A 48 11.88 -15.39 26.64
N PHE A 49 10.80 -14.67 26.38
CA PHE A 49 10.13 -14.69 25.09
C PHE A 49 9.91 -13.28 24.57
N ALA A 50 9.91 -13.14 23.25
CA ALA A 50 9.43 -11.94 22.58
C ALA A 50 8.06 -12.24 21.92
N ILE A 51 7.21 -11.23 21.92
CA ILE A 51 5.89 -11.22 21.31
C ILE A 51 5.79 -10.05 20.34
N GLU A 52 4.89 -10.15 19.37
CA GLU A 52 4.71 -9.12 18.33
C GLU A 52 3.22 -8.89 18.03
N GLN A 53 2.92 -7.85 17.24
CA GLN A 53 1.60 -7.54 16.70
C GLN A 53 0.52 -7.26 17.78
N ALA A 54 0.30 -5.97 18.03
CA ALA A 54 -0.67 -5.50 19.02
C ALA A 54 -2.10 -6.02 18.77
N TYR A 55 -2.46 -6.33 17.50
CA TYR A 55 -3.76 -6.87 17.13
C TYR A 55 -4.10 -8.16 17.88
N HIS A 56 -3.15 -9.09 17.98
CA HIS A 56 -3.31 -10.34 18.73
C HIS A 56 -3.63 -10.09 20.20
N TYR A 57 -2.87 -9.22 20.85
CA TYR A 57 -2.97 -9.00 22.29
C TYR A 57 -4.16 -8.12 22.67
N LYS A 58 -4.58 -7.20 21.78
CA LYS A 58 -5.85 -6.49 21.90
C LYS A 58 -7.05 -7.46 21.86
N GLY A 59 -7.01 -8.44 20.97
CA GLY A 59 -8.00 -9.52 20.96
C GLY A 59 -7.94 -10.41 22.20
N LEU A 60 -6.74 -10.75 22.68
CA LEU A 60 -6.54 -11.55 23.89
C LEU A 60 -7.10 -10.83 25.15
N GLU A 61 -6.86 -9.53 25.29
CA GLU A 61 -7.40 -8.71 26.38
C GLU A 61 -8.93 -8.82 26.48
N GLN A 62 -9.61 -8.85 25.35
CA GLN A 62 -11.08 -8.95 25.29
C GLN A 62 -11.59 -10.36 25.58
N ARG A 63 -10.94 -11.40 25.05
CA ARG A 63 -11.40 -12.79 25.15
C ARG A 63 -10.92 -13.50 26.42
N ARG A 64 -9.67 -13.26 26.82
CA ARG A 64 -8.99 -13.92 27.95
C ARG A 64 -8.23 -12.89 28.82
N PRO A 65 -8.97 -12.01 29.53
CA PRO A 65 -8.35 -10.99 30.39
C PRO A 65 -7.46 -11.60 31.50
N ASP A 66 -7.72 -12.83 31.88
CA ASP A 66 -6.90 -13.59 32.84
C ASP A 66 -5.49 -13.87 32.27
N LEU A 67 -5.38 -14.32 31.03
CA LEU A 67 -4.11 -14.56 30.36
C LEU A 67 -3.41 -13.25 30.02
N PHE A 68 -4.16 -12.25 29.56
CA PHE A 68 -3.62 -10.95 29.24
C PHE A 68 -2.95 -10.30 30.46
N GLN A 69 -3.56 -10.39 31.65
CA GLN A 69 -2.96 -9.85 32.88
C GLN A 69 -1.64 -10.57 33.22
N LYS A 70 -1.56 -11.90 33.04
CA LYS A 70 -0.32 -12.65 33.25
C LYS A 70 0.78 -12.23 32.26
N VAL A 71 0.44 -12.01 30.99
CA VAL A 71 1.39 -11.47 29.98
C VAL A 71 1.92 -10.12 30.43
N LYS A 72 1.04 -9.21 30.86
CA LYS A 72 1.40 -7.89 31.40
C LYS A 72 2.35 -7.97 32.61
N ASP A 73 2.08 -8.89 33.54
CA ASP A 73 2.93 -9.13 34.70
C ASP A 73 4.33 -9.66 34.29
N LEU A 74 4.39 -10.54 33.28
CA LEU A 74 5.65 -11.07 32.73
C LEU A 74 6.45 -10.00 31.98
N ILE A 75 5.78 -9.08 31.29
CA ILE A 75 6.41 -7.90 30.68
C ILE A 75 7.04 -7.01 31.76
N ALA A 76 6.29 -6.71 32.83
CA ALA A 76 6.79 -5.91 33.94
C ALA A 76 8.01 -6.55 34.65
N GLN A 77 8.10 -7.88 34.63
CA GLN A 77 9.23 -8.65 35.16
C GLN A 77 10.42 -8.74 34.19
N GLY A 78 10.30 -8.23 32.95
CA GLY A 78 11.32 -8.35 31.91
C GLY A 78 11.48 -9.79 31.36
N ARG A 79 10.47 -10.64 31.53
CA ARG A 79 10.42 -12.03 31.07
C ARG A 79 9.80 -12.18 29.69
N VAL A 80 8.93 -11.24 29.33
CA VAL A 80 8.34 -11.10 27.99
C VAL A 80 8.64 -9.70 27.48
N GLU A 81 8.98 -9.59 26.20
CA GLU A 81 9.27 -8.33 25.51
C GLU A 81 8.34 -8.17 24.30
N MET A 82 7.73 -6.99 24.15
CA MET A 82 6.95 -6.63 22.95
C MET A 82 7.87 -6.06 21.89
N MET A 83 7.86 -6.63 20.69
CA MET A 83 8.63 -6.19 19.54
C MET A 83 7.79 -5.35 18.58
N GLY A 84 8.38 -4.28 18.02
CA GLY A 84 7.76 -3.39 17.02
C GLY A 84 6.51 -2.65 17.47
N ALA A 85 5.62 -3.32 18.19
CA ALA A 85 4.31 -2.81 18.64
C ALA A 85 3.47 -2.19 17.53
N MET A 86 3.52 -2.74 16.34
CA MET A 86 2.60 -2.42 15.24
C MET A 86 1.24 -3.09 15.49
N VAL A 87 0.17 -2.56 14.87
CA VAL A 87 -1.11 -3.30 14.81
C VAL A 87 -0.87 -4.67 14.22
N SER A 88 -0.23 -4.73 13.04
CA SER A 88 0.21 -5.94 12.36
C SER A 88 1.55 -5.71 11.66
N THR A 89 2.29 -6.78 11.38
CA THR A 89 3.48 -6.74 10.52
C THR A 89 3.03 -6.64 9.06
N MET A 90 2.77 -5.42 8.61
CA MET A 90 2.05 -5.11 7.38
C MET A 90 2.95 -5.13 6.13
N ASP A 91 2.32 -5.24 4.95
CA ASP A 91 2.97 -4.91 3.68
C ASP A 91 3.39 -3.44 3.65
N THR A 92 4.62 -3.16 3.23
CA THR A 92 5.18 -1.80 3.18
C THR A 92 5.22 -1.21 1.77
N ASN A 93 4.90 -1.98 0.73
CA ASN A 93 5.14 -1.60 -0.67
C ASN A 93 3.90 -1.03 -1.36
N PHE A 94 2.73 -1.62 -1.11
CA PHE A 94 1.50 -1.32 -1.84
C PHE A 94 0.46 -0.59 -1.02
N THR A 95 0.62 -0.60 0.30
CA THR A 95 -0.20 0.18 1.22
C THR A 95 0.19 1.66 1.15
N ASN A 96 -0.74 2.56 1.50
CA ASN A 96 -0.44 3.97 1.59
C ASN A 96 0.56 4.23 2.73
N GLY A 97 1.42 5.23 2.59
CA GLY A 97 2.35 5.61 3.66
C GLY A 97 1.65 5.98 4.97
N GLU A 98 0.48 6.60 4.90
CA GLU A 98 -0.35 6.89 6.09
C GLU A 98 -0.89 5.63 6.76
N SER A 99 -1.11 4.54 6.01
CA SER A 99 -1.44 3.24 6.60
C SER A 99 -0.33 2.74 7.51
N PHE A 100 0.95 2.87 7.08
CA PHE A 100 2.09 2.54 7.94
C PHE A 100 2.11 3.41 9.21
N VAL A 101 1.91 4.73 9.06
CA VAL A 101 1.87 5.65 10.21
C VAL A 101 0.74 5.27 11.17
N ARG A 102 -0.48 4.99 10.68
CA ARG A 102 -1.60 4.59 11.56
C ARG A 102 -1.34 3.24 12.22
N ASN A 103 -0.83 2.26 11.46
CA ASN A 103 -0.52 0.92 11.97
C ASN A 103 0.51 1.00 13.12
N GLN A 104 1.58 1.75 12.96
CA GLN A 104 2.61 1.92 13.98
C GLN A 104 2.11 2.76 15.17
N SER A 105 1.46 3.91 14.93
CA SER A 105 1.00 4.80 16.00
C SER A 105 -0.07 4.16 16.88
N LEU A 106 -1.06 3.50 16.28
CA LEU A 106 -2.14 2.81 17.00
C LEU A 106 -1.60 1.67 17.85
N GLY A 107 -0.73 0.85 17.28
CA GLY A 107 -0.12 -0.26 17.99
C GLY A 107 0.77 0.20 19.15
N LEU A 108 1.59 1.23 18.92
CA LEU A 108 2.43 1.84 19.98
C LEU A 108 1.59 2.42 21.12
N ARG A 109 0.57 3.20 20.80
CA ARG A 109 -0.33 3.81 21.79
C ARG A 109 -1.00 2.73 22.64
N TRP A 110 -1.64 1.76 22.00
CA TRP A 110 -2.29 0.65 22.69
C TRP A 110 -1.29 -0.14 23.56
N THR A 111 -0.12 -0.47 23.05
CA THR A 111 0.92 -1.21 23.79
C THR A 111 1.37 -0.44 25.03
N LYS A 112 1.58 0.87 24.93
CA LYS A 112 1.97 1.71 26.05
C LYS A 112 0.86 1.79 27.12
N GLU A 113 -0.38 1.98 26.70
CA GLU A 113 -1.53 2.14 27.61
C GLU A 113 -1.94 0.83 28.29
N HIS A 114 -1.96 -0.28 27.56
CA HIS A 114 -2.48 -1.55 28.04
C HIS A 114 -1.40 -2.50 28.58
N LEU A 115 -0.24 -2.59 27.93
CA LEU A 115 0.86 -3.44 28.37
C LEU A 115 1.91 -2.69 29.22
N GLY A 116 1.90 -1.35 29.22
CA GLY A 116 2.82 -0.53 30.04
C GLY A 116 4.26 -0.56 29.56
N THR A 117 4.51 -0.87 28.30
CA THR A 117 5.85 -0.99 27.71
C THR A 117 5.92 -0.26 26.36
N SER A 118 7.16 -0.07 25.86
CA SER A 118 7.44 0.43 24.52
C SER A 118 8.59 -0.37 23.92
N PRO A 119 8.50 -0.79 22.65
CA PRO A 119 9.54 -1.59 22.00
C PRO A 119 10.83 -0.79 21.82
N LYS A 120 11.98 -1.48 21.93
CA LYS A 120 13.31 -0.90 21.73
C LYS A 120 13.78 -0.93 20.28
N ALA A 121 13.12 -1.72 19.44
CA ALA A 121 13.41 -1.88 18.02
C ALA A 121 12.13 -1.99 17.20
N ALA A 122 12.20 -1.54 15.95
CA ALA A 122 11.19 -1.79 14.95
C ALA A 122 11.24 -3.26 14.50
N TRP A 123 10.11 -3.75 13.96
CA TRP A 123 9.94 -5.16 13.63
C TRP A 123 9.15 -5.33 12.34
N LEU A 124 9.81 -5.82 11.29
CA LEU A 124 9.24 -6.12 9.99
C LEU A 124 9.67 -7.53 9.54
N ILE A 125 9.52 -8.49 10.45
CA ILE A 125 9.81 -9.89 10.16
C ILE A 125 8.72 -10.45 9.24
N ASP A 126 9.15 -11.19 8.25
CA ASP A 126 8.38 -11.84 7.19
C ASP A 126 7.63 -10.89 6.22
N THR A 127 7.75 -9.58 6.38
CA THR A 127 7.22 -8.58 5.45
C THR A 127 7.92 -8.68 4.09
N PHE A 128 7.15 -8.78 2.99
CA PHE A 128 7.66 -9.09 1.66
C PHE A 128 8.30 -7.88 0.97
N GLY A 129 9.53 -7.57 1.40
CA GLY A 129 10.29 -6.41 0.97
C GLY A 129 9.99 -5.15 1.80
N ILE A 130 10.89 -4.17 1.70
CA ILE A 130 10.85 -2.95 2.51
C ILE A 130 11.11 -1.76 1.60
N ASN A 131 10.20 -0.79 1.58
CA ASN A 131 10.37 0.40 0.75
C ASN A 131 11.40 1.38 1.33
N ALA A 132 11.93 2.25 0.46
CA ALA A 132 13.05 3.14 0.77
C ALA A 132 12.73 4.31 1.72
N GLN A 133 11.48 4.49 2.14
CA GLN A 133 11.09 5.51 3.13
C GLN A 133 10.96 4.96 4.57
N ILE A 134 11.04 3.65 4.73
CA ILE A 134 10.95 3.02 6.06
C ILE A 134 12.04 3.54 7.03
N PRO A 135 13.32 3.74 6.62
CA PRO A 135 14.30 4.32 7.53
C PRO A 135 13.88 5.69 8.08
N GLN A 136 13.34 6.58 7.22
CA GLN A 136 12.86 7.90 7.66
C GLN A 136 11.70 7.78 8.65
N LEU A 137 10.69 6.96 8.35
CA LEU A 137 9.54 6.77 9.22
C LEU A 137 9.95 6.22 10.58
N LEU A 138 10.78 5.18 10.60
CA LEU A 138 11.20 4.55 11.84
C LEU A 138 12.07 5.46 12.72
N THR A 139 12.94 6.26 12.11
CA THR A 139 13.75 7.24 12.85
C THR A 139 12.89 8.36 13.45
N GLN A 140 11.80 8.78 12.79
CA GLN A 140 10.84 9.73 13.36
C GLN A 140 10.08 9.14 14.58
N TYR A 141 9.88 7.82 14.65
CA TYR A 141 9.39 7.13 15.86
C TYR A 141 10.48 6.96 16.94
N GLY A 142 11.72 7.36 16.67
CA GLY A 142 12.85 7.22 17.58
C GLY A 142 13.52 5.85 17.57
N TYR A 143 13.20 4.99 16.61
CA TYR A 143 13.89 3.70 16.47
C TYR A 143 15.29 3.88 15.92
N ARG A 144 16.24 3.08 16.43
CA ARG A 144 17.62 2.98 15.95
C ARG A 144 17.91 1.64 15.27
N TYR A 145 17.06 0.64 15.53
CA TYR A 145 17.21 -0.74 15.07
C TYR A 145 15.92 -1.25 14.44
N LEU A 146 16.10 -2.01 13.37
CA LEU A 146 15.03 -2.73 12.67
C LEU A 146 15.39 -4.21 12.57
N PHE A 147 14.53 -5.09 13.03
CA PHE A 147 14.60 -6.52 12.73
C PHE A 147 13.74 -6.82 11.50
N ALA A 148 14.38 -7.44 10.49
CA ALA A 148 13.72 -7.83 9.24
C ALA A 148 14.44 -9.03 8.59
N ASN A 149 13.80 -9.74 7.67
CA ASN A 149 14.35 -10.98 7.10
C ASN A 149 13.94 -11.25 5.65
N ARG A 150 13.38 -10.26 4.93
CA ARG A 150 13.02 -10.34 3.52
C ARG A 150 13.55 -9.11 2.80
N PHE A 151 14.67 -9.26 2.12
CA PHE A 151 15.46 -8.15 1.57
C PHE A 151 15.57 -8.18 0.04
N GLY A 152 14.73 -8.97 -0.66
CA GLY A 152 14.86 -9.16 -2.09
C GLY A 152 16.06 -10.04 -2.49
N GLY A 153 16.64 -10.77 -1.54
CA GLY A 153 17.65 -11.82 -1.73
C GLY A 153 19.03 -11.40 -2.19
N LYS A 154 19.34 -10.11 -2.14
CA LYS A 154 20.62 -9.57 -2.61
C LYS A 154 21.54 -9.08 -1.50
N ILE A 155 21.10 -9.07 -0.25
CA ILE A 155 21.86 -8.51 0.87
C ILE A 155 22.69 -9.62 1.54
N PRO A 156 24.04 -9.62 1.38
CA PRO A 156 24.90 -10.66 1.94
C PRO A 156 25.33 -10.35 3.38
N TYR A 157 24.58 -9.52 4.09
CA TYR A 157 24.87 -9.07 5.45
C TYR A 157 23.70 -9.38 6.37
N ASP A 158 23.97 -9.72 7.62
CA ASP A 158 23.02 -9.93 8.71
C ASP A 158 22.93 -8.73 9.67
N LEU A 159 23.89 -7.82 9.55
CA LEU A 159 23.98 -6.56 10.27
C LEU A 159 24.50 -5.49 9.32
N PHE A 160 23.69 -4.48 9.02
CA PHE A 160 24.04 -3.41 8.09
C PHE A 160 23.26 -2.13 8.39
N ARG A 161 23.65 -1.05 7.76
CA ARG A 161 22.97 0.24 7.84
C ARG A 161 22.11 0.43 6.60
N SER A 162 20.80 0.52 6.76
CA SER A 162 19.87 0.86 5.67
C SER A 162 19.68 2.37 5.63
N GLN A 163 19.87 2.96 4.44
CA GLN A 163 19.69 4.38 4.19
C GLN A 163 18.48 4.62 3.29
N GLY A 164 17.54 5.41 3.78
CA GLY A 164 16.38 5.88 3.01
C GLY A 164 16.75 6.90 1.94
N ILE A 165 15.79 7.22 1.07
CA ILE A 165 16.00 8.19 -0.03
C ILE A 165 16.19 9.62 0.45
N ASP A 166 15.74 9.96 1.67
CA ASP A 166 15.97 11.25 2.33
C ASP A 166 17.31 11.34 3.05
N GLY A 167 18.10 10.24 3.09
CA GLY A 167 19.35 10.12 3.81
C GLY A 167 19.23 9.66 5.25
N SER A 168 18.05 9.43 5.79
CA SER A 168 17.85 8.85 7.12
C SER A 168 18.38 7.42 7.19
N GLU A 169 18.97 7.04 8.33
CA GLU A 169 19.63 5.74 8.50
C GLU A 169 19.08 4.96 9.68
N ILE A 170 18.94 3.63 9.51
CA ILE A 170 18.60 2.69 10.57
C ILE A 170 19.49 1.46 10.50
N VAL A 171 19.85 0.90 11.64
CA VAL A 171 20.61 -0.36 11.70
C VAL A 171 19.66 -1.53 11.55
N VAL A 172 19.88 -2.36 10.54
CA VAL A 172 19.08 -3.55 10.25
C VAL A 172 19.80 -4.80 10.77
N LEU A 173 19.06 -5.62 11.47
CA LEU A 173 19.44 -6.94 11.96
C LEU A 173 18.51 -7.99 11.37
N GLY A 174 19.09 -9.01 10.79
CA GLY A 174 18.32 -10.13 10.26
C GLY A 174 19.01 -10.75 9.05
N LYS A 175 18.53 -11.90 8.65
CA LYS A 175 19.08 -12.66 7.54
C LYS A 175 17.97 -12.84 6.50
N ASP A 176 18.31 -12.59 5.24
CA ASP A 176 17.39 -12.87 4.15
C ASP A 176 16.98 -14.35 4.13
N LEU A 177 15.69 -14.62 4.26
CA LEU A 177 15.14 -15.98 4.30
C LEU A 177 15.33 -16.76 2.99
N ALA A 178 15.46 -16.06 1.87
CA ALA A 178 15.81 -16.68 0.59
C ALA A 178 17.23 -17.26 0.60
N CYS A 179 18.07 -16.83 1.52
CA CYS A 179 19.46 -17.25 1.66
C CYS A 179 19.65 -18.09 2.94
N GLN A 180 19.46 -19.40 2.84
CA GLN A 180 19.57 -20.32 4.00
C GLN A 180 21.00 -20.48 4.54
N GLN A 181 22.01 -19.99 3.84
CA GLN A 181 23.41 -20.15 4.25
C GLN A 181 23.91 -18.95 5.06
N VAL A 182 24.82 -19.17 6.00
CA VAL A 182 25.60 -18.10 6.64
C VAL A 182 26.50 -17.50 5.56
N PHE A 183 26.35 -16.22 5.30
CA PHE A 183 27.21 -15.53 4.36
C PHE A 183 28.63 -15.34 4.93
N PRO A 184 29.66 -15.25 4.06
CA PRO A 184 31.00 -14.93 4.52
C PRO A 184 31.09 -13.64 5.36
N ASN A 185 30.18 -12.71 5.19
CA ASN A 185 30.13 -11.41 5.88
C ASN A 185 29.13 -11.37 7.04
N SER A 186 28.51 -12.50 7.42
CA SER A 186 27.63 -12.55 8.58
C SER A 186 28.41 -12.40 9.88
N GLN A 187 27.94 -11.52 10.78
CA GLN A 187 28.66 -11.12 11.97
C GLN A 187 27.91 -11.32 13.29
N ALA A 188 26.57 -11.25 13.24
CA ALA A 188 25.81 -11.04 14.45
C ALA A 188 24.57 -11.94 14.61
N PHE A 189 24.01 -12.50 13.53
CA PHE A 189 22.67 -13.07 13.57
C PHE A 189 22.59 -14.48 12.96
N VAL A 190 22.01 -15.40 13.69
CA VAL A 190 21.53 -16.68 13.18
C VAL A 190 20.13 -16.96 13.71
N PHE A 191 19.31 -17.63 12.93
CA PHE A 191 17.97 -18.00 13.35
C PHE A 191 17.62 -19.45 12.99
N CYS A 192 16.70 -20.00 13.74
CA CYS A 192 16.12 -21.32 13.54
C CYS A 192 14.58 -21.20 13.50
N ARG A 193 13.94 -21.74 12.49
CA ARG A 193 12.53 -22.06 12.55
C ARG A 193 12.33 -23.33 13.36
N GLY A 194 11.28 -23.42 14.15
CA GLY A 194 11.03 -24.39 15.21
C GLY A 194 11.45 -25.85 15.00
N TRP A 195 11.38 -26.38 13.81
CA TRP A 195 11.75 -27.78 13.49
C TRP A 195 13.19 -27.99 13.04
N ASN A 196 14.04 -26.97 13.10
CA ASN A 196 15.44 -27.09 12.69
C ASN A 196 16.32 -27.67 13.81
N ASP A 197 17.44 -28.28 13.38
CA ASP A 197 18.43 -28.87 14.25
C ASP A 197 19.14 -27.77 15.09
N THR A 198 18.98 -27.84 16.42
CA THR A 198 19.62 -26.93 17.38
C THR A 198 21.15 -26.98 17.25
N GLU A 199 21.75 -28.15 16.99
CA GLU A 199 23.20 -28.27 16.81
C GLU A 199 23.68 -27.50 15.60
N ARG A 200 22.96 -27.60 14.47
CA ARG A 200 23.27 -26.83 13.25
C ARG A 200 23.18 -25.31 13.49
N LEU A 201 22.20 -24.87 14.26
CA LEU A 201 22.05 -23.46 14.60
C LEU A 201 23.31 -22.89 15.29
N PHE A 202 23.86 -23.64 16.25
CA PHE A 202 25.11 -23.25 16.92
C PHE A 202 26.33 -23.40 16.03
N GLN A 203 26.36 -24.40 15.15
CA GLN A 203 27.45 -24.52 14.14
C GLN A 203 27.41 -23.33 13.19
N ASP A 204 26.22 -22.83 12.81
CA ASP A 204 26.09 -21.62 12.00
C ASP A 204 26.52 -20.37 12.78
N ALA A 205 26.21 -20.30 14.08
CA ALA A 205 26.69 -19.22 14.95
C ALA A 205 28.20 -19.20 15.07
N ASP A 206 28.86 -20.36 15.05
CA ASP A 206 30.34 -20.47 15.08
C ASP A 206 31.01 -19.95 13.81
N ARG A 207 30.30 -19.91 12.70
CA ARG A 207 30.77 -19.38 11.41
C ARG A 207 30.66 -17.85 11.30
N LEU A 208 29.97 -17.19 12.23
CA LEU A 208 29.89 -15.73 12.25
C LEU A 208 31.28 -15.11 12.46
N GLN A 209 31.57 -14.06 11.71
CA GLN A 209 32.85 -13.39 11.74
C GLN A 209 32.91 -12.32 12.85
N GLY A 210 34.12 -12.06 13.36
CA GLY A 210 34.38 -10.99 14.32
C GLY A 210 33.96 -11.31 15.77
N ASP A 211 34.04 -10.28 16.63
CA ASP A 211 33.89 -10.39 18.09
C ASP A 211 32.58 -9.78 18.61
N LEU A 212 31.61 -9.54 17.72
CA LEU A 212 30.31 -9.01 18.11
C LEU A 212 29.53 -10.03 18.93
N PRO A 213 28.64 -9.58 19.83
CA PRO A 213 27.67 -10.44 20.46
C PRO A 213 26.81 -11.16 19.40
N ARG A 214 26.64 -12.46 19.56
CA ARG A 214 25.93 -13.32 18.61
C ARG A 214 24.49 -13.50 19.05
N LEU A 215 23.54 -13.12 18.18
CA LEU A 215 22.11 -13.31 18.40
C LEU A 215 21.66 -14.63 17.79
N VAL A 216 21.21 -15.54 18.62
CA VAL A 216 20.69 -16.87 18.26
C VAL A 216 19.19 -16.86 18.47
N VAL A 217 18.42 -16.81 17.39
CA VAL A 217 16.96 -16.65 17.43
C VAL A 217 16.25 -17.97 17.17
N PHE A 218 15.38 -18.34 18.09
CA PHE A 218 14.36 -19.36 17.88
C PHE A 218 13.04 -18.69 17.45
N TYR A 219 12.74 -18.88 16.19
CA TYR A 219 11.54 -18.39 15.56
C TYR A 219 10.46 -19.46 15.69
N LEU A 220 9.57 -19.27 16.65
CA LEU A 220 8.54 -20.24 17.00
C LEU A 220 7.26 -19.91 16.24
N GLU A 221 6.61 -20.92 15.72
CA GLU A 221 5.36 -20.78 14.96
C GLU A 221 4.23 -21.51 15.67
N ASN A 222 3.00 -21.05 15.46
CA ASN A 222 1.79 -21.63 16.04
C ASN A 222 1.90 -21.83 17.57
N GLU A 223 1.67 -23.06 18.07
CA GLU A 223 1.73 -23.37 19.48
C GLU A 223 3.10 -23.87 19.98
N GLU A 224 4.16 -23.72 19.18
CA GLU A 224 5.51 -24.12 19.62
C GLU A 224 6.03 -23.22 20.73
N VAL A 225 6.79 -23.83 21.67
CA VAL A 225 7.44 -23.11 22.75
C VAL A 225 8.87 -23.61 22.96
N LEU A 226 9.74 -22.75 23.44
CA LEU A 226 11.19 -23.02 23.59
C LEU A 226 11.50 -24.27 24.44
N SER A 227 10.61 -24.69 25.33
CA SER A 227 10.80 -25.89 26.17
C SER A 227 11.02 -27.17 25.36
N THR A 228 10.54 -27.25 24.14
CA THR A 228 10.79 -28.38 23.21
C THR A 228 12.29 -28.57 22.96
N TYR A 229 13.04 -27.48 22.94
CA TYR A 229 14.48 -27.44 22.67
C TYR A 229 15.33 -27.25 23.94
N TYR A 230 14.72 -27.12 25.10
CA TYR A 230 15.41 -26.74 26.35
C TYR A 230 16.51 -27.74 26.72
N ARG A 231 16.27 -29.04 26.56
CA ARG A 231 17.28 -30.09 26.84
C ARG A 231 18.49 -29.93 25.92
N ASP A 232 18.28 -29.72 24.63
CA ASP A 232 19.34 -29.61 23.65
C ASP A 232 20.12 -28.31 23.84
N LEU A 233 19.42 -27.22 24.15
CA LEU A 233 20.03 -25.94 24.53
C LEU A 233 20.90 -26.05 25.78
N THR A 234 20.43 -26.80 26.80
CA THR A 234 21.20 -27.05 28.01
C THR A 234 22.45 -27.85 27.71
N LEU A 235 22.38 -28.84 26.84
CA LEU A 235 23.55 -29.62 26.41
C LEU A 235 24.53 -28.75 25.61
N GLN A 236 24.08 -27.91 24.69
CA GLN A 236 24.93 -26.97 23.96
C GLN A 236 25.62 -26.00 24.93
N ARG A 237 24.92 -25.46 25.91
CA ARG A 237 25.48 -24.61 26.94
C ARG A 237 26.59 -25.30 27.73
N GLN A 238 26.40 -26.57 28.10
CA GLN A 238 27.42 -27.37 28.79
C GLN A 238 28.66 -27.62 27.92
N ASN A 239 28.45 -27.95 26.65
CA ASN A 239 29.54 -28.18 25.68
C ASN A 239 30.33 -26.90 25.38
N ARG A 240 29.77 -25.73 25.65
CA ARG A 240 30.32 -24.40 25.42
C ARG A 240 30.56 -23.63 26.72
N ALA A 241 30.91 -24.34 27.79
CA ALA A 241 31.03 -23.78 29.14
C ALA A 241 32.08 -22.64 29.27
N GLU A 242 32.96 -22.52 28.29
CA GLU A 242 33.95 -21.43 28.24
C GLU A 242 33.45 -20.15 27.60
N GLU A 243 32.27 -20.16 26.99
CA GLU A 243 31.63 -19.02 26.30
C GLU A 243 30.62 -18.34 27.21
N GLU A 244 30.46 -17.01 27.06
CA GLU A 244 29.39 -16.30 27.73
C GLU A 244 28.08 -16.59 27.02
N TRP A 245 27.14 -17.28 27.66
CA TRP A 245 25.93 -17.79 27.07
C TRP A 245 24.72 -17.54 27.95
N LYS A 246 23.70 -16.83 27.44
CA LYS A 246 22.50 -16.50 28.22
C LYS A 246 21.22 -16.51 27.41
N PHE A 247 20.12 -16.85 28.06
CA PHE A 247 18.79 -16.50 27.55
C PHE A 247 18.58 -14.99 27.69
N SER A 248 18.17 -14.33 26.65
CA SER A 248 18.17 -12.87 26.55
C SER A 248 16.85 -12.37 25.98
N SER A 249 16.57 -11.10 26.20
CA SER A 249 15.63 -10.35 25.37
C SER A 249 16.36 -9.69 24.20
N TYR A 250 15.65 -9.24 23.19
CA TYR A 250 16.23 -8.43 22.12
C TYR A 250 16.83 -7.14 22.65
N GLY A 251 16.16 -6.49 23.61
CA GLY A 251 16.66 -5.29 24.25
C GLY A 251 18.01 -5.50 24.96
N GLU A 252 18.18 -6.59 25.68
CA GLU A 252 19.48 -6.94 26.32
C GLU A 252 20.56 -7.23 25.29
N TYR A 253 20.21 -7.86 24.16
CA TYR A 253 21.15 -8.05 23.07
C TYR A 253 21.57 -6.72 22.44
N LEU A 254 20.65 -5.82 22.17
CA LEU A 254 20.95 -4.50 21.60
C LEU A 254 21.83 -3.65 22.53
N GLU A 255 21.63 -3.76 23.85
CA GLU A 255 22.50 -3.13 24.84
C GLU A 255 23.95 -3.72 24.79
N ALA A 256 24.07 -5.04 24.63
CA ALA A 256 25.36 -5.70 24.49
C ALA A 256 26.04 -5.40 23.15
N LEU A 257 25.27 -5.32 22.06
CA LEU A 257 25.76 -4.95 20.75
C LEU A 257 26.33 -3.53 20.74
N GLY A 258 25.67 -2.59 21.42
CA GLY A 258 26.08 -1.20 21.47
C GLY A 258 26.04 -0.49 20.10
N GLU A 259 26.70 0.66 20.02
CA GLU A 259 26.82 1.42 18.78
C GLU A 259 27.90 0.83 17.87
N GLN A 260 27.57 0.57 16.63
CA GLN A 260 28.49 0.07 15.63
C GLN A 260 28.91 1.21 14.70
N ALA A 261 30.20 1.59 14.75
CA ALA A 261 30.73 2.73 13.98
C ALA A 261 30.97 2.40 12.50
N SER A 262 31.23 1.13 12.18
CA SER A 262 31.63 0.70 10.83
C SER A 262 30.72 -0.46 10.38
N LEU A 263 29.56 -0.13 9.80
CA LEU A 263 28.67 -1.08 9.15
C LEU A 263 28.60 -0.78 7.66
N GLU A 264 28.40 -1.83 6.87
CA GLU A 264 28.11 -1.66 5.43
C GLU A 264 26.83 -0.87 5.26
N GLN A 265 26.81 0.03 4.30
CA GLN A 265 25.66 0.87 3.99
C GLN A 265 24.94 0.39 2.74
N ILE A 266 23.65 0.11 2.88
CA ILE A 266 22.76 -0.27 1.80
C ILE A 266 21.76 0.86 1.61
N SER A 267 21.74 1.47 0.43
CA SER A 267 20.85 2.59 0.12
C SER A 267 19.68 2.16 -0.76
N GLY A 268 18.52 2.79 -0.57
CA GLY A 268 17.30 2.53 -1.33
C GLY A 268 16.41 1.46 -0.71
N ASP A 269 15.58 0.83 -1.53
CA ASP A 269 14.63 -0.18 -1.07
C ASP A 269 15.22 -1.60 -1.07
N LEU A 270 14.67 -2.43 -0.20
CA LEU A 270 15.03 -3.85 -0.06
C LEU A 270 13.96 -4.68 -0.77
N ASN A 271 13.93 -4.61 -2.11
CA ASN A 271 12.93 -5.15 -3.02
C ASN A 271 13.58 -5.71 -4.30
N PRO A 272 12.83 -6.42 -5.16
CA PRO A 272 11.51 -7.00 -4.91
C PRO A 272 11.58 -8.34 -4.16
N GLU A 273 10.48 -8.73 -3.53
CA GLU A 273 10.33 -10.01 -2.84
C GLU A 273 8.97 -10.63 -3.20
N PHE A 274 8.91 -11.93 -3.48
CA PHE A 274 7.69 -12.68 -3.78
C PHE A 274 6.76 -12.01 -4.81
N THR A 275 7.30 -11.64 -5.98
CA THR A 275 6.58 -10.89 -7.02
C THR A 275 5.30 -11.56 -7.50
N GLY A 276 5.19 -12.89 -7.37
CA GLY A 276 3.97 -13.62 -7.66
C GLY A 276 2.75 -13.15 -6.86
N THR A 277 2.97 -12.59 -5.67
CA THR A 277 1.89 -12.06 -4.83
C THR A 277 1.32 -10.73 -5.35
N PHE A 278 2.04 -10.03 -6.21
CA PHE A 278 1.65 -8.69 -6.69
C PHE A 278 0.33 -8.73 -7.46
N ALA A 279 0.12 -9.75 -8.28
CA ALA A 279 -1.09 -9.95 -9.06
C ALA A 279 -1.99 -11.08 -8.54
N LEU A 280 -1.65 -11.68 -7.39
CA LEU A 280 -2.49 -12.69 -6.77
C LEU A 280 -3.66 -12.02 -6.05
N ARG A 281 -4.90 -12.46 -6.35
CA ARG A 281 -6.11 -11.90 -5.74
C ARG A 281 -6.13 -10.36 -5.77
N THR A 282 -5.87 -9.78 -6.93
CA THR A 282 -5.83 -8.33 -7.19
C THR A 282 -7.01 -7.54 -6.57
N PRO A 283 -8.23 -8.09 -6.43
CA PRO A 283 -9.31 -7.37 -5.74
C PRO A 283 -8.94 -6.90 -4.32
N ILE A 284 -8.07 -7.60 -3.58
CA ILE A 284 -7.60 -7.14 -2.25
C ILE A 284 -6.91 -5.79 -2.38
N LYS A 285 -5.98 -5.64 -3.32
CA LYS A 285 -5.20 -4.42 -3.55
C LYS A 285 -6.09 -3.25 -3.99
N ILE A 286 -7.05 -3.54 -4.86
CA ILE A 286 -8.03 -2.55 -5.36
C ILE A 286 -8.94 -2.06 -4.22
N TRP A 287 -9.48 -2.96 -3.41
CA TRP A 287 -10.33 -2.57 -2.29
C TRP A 287 -9.56 -1.91 -1.16
N ASN A 288 -8.31 -2.35 -0.89
CA ASN A 288 -7.43 -1.67 0.05
C ASN A 288 -7.22 -0.20 -0.32
N ARG A 289 -6.92 0.10 -1.60
CA ARG A 289 -6.76 1.48 -2.08
C ARG A 289 -8.01 2.33 -1.83
N LYS A 290 -9.20 1.76 -2.05
CA LYS A 290 -10.47 2.42 -1.77
C LYS A 290 -10.69 2.64 -0.27
N ALA A 291 -10.34 1.67 0.57
CA ALA A 291 -10.48 1.76 2.02
C ALA A 291 -9.55 2.83 2.61
N GLU A 292 -8.28 2.84 2.20
CA GLU A 292 -7.32 3.90 2.58
C GLU A 292 -7.83 5.28 2.21
N THR A 293 -8.30 5.45 0.97
CA THR A 293 -8.84 6.73 0.49
C THR A 293 -10.07 7.14 1.30
N ALA A 294 -11.01 6.24 1.56
CA ALA A 294 -12.22 6.54 2.31
C ALA A 294 -11.93 6.97 3.75
N LEU A 295 -10.98 6.30 4.41
CA LEU A 295 -10.58 6.65 5.78
C LEU A 295 -9.88 8.01 5.84
N LEU A 296 -8.87 8.25 4.99
CA LEU A 296 -8.12 9.51 4.97
C LEU A 296 -9.02 10.71 4.64
N GLU A 297 -9.94 10.56 3.70
CA GLU A 297 -10.91 11.62 3.39
C GLU A 297 -11.90 11.83 4.53
N THR A 298 -12.37 10.78 5.19
CA THR A 298 -13.27 10.92 6.34
C THR A 298 -12.57 11.57 7.54
N GLU A 299 -11.30 11.21 7.84
CA GLU A 299 -10.48 11.89 8.86
C GLU A 299 -10.30 13.38 8.54
N LEU A 300 -10.05 13.72 7.29
CA LEU A 300 -9.92 15.12 6.86
C LEU A 300 -11.20 15.90 7.16
N TRP A 301 -12.34 15.38 6.74
CA TRP A 301 -13.62 16.06 6.95
C TRP A 301 -14.09 16.03 8.40
N ASP A 302 -13.78 14.97 9.16
CA ASP A 302 -13.98 14.94 10.62
C ASP A 302 -13.20 16.07 11.30
N GLY A 303 -11.92 16.20 11.00
CA GLY A 303 -11.06 17.24 11.58
C GLY A 303 -11.46 18.67 11.19
N LEU A 304 -11.85 18.88 9.94
CA LEU A 304 -12.29 20.19 9.47
C LEU A 304 -13.65 20.60 10.06
N LEU A 305 -14.60 19.68 10.08
CA LEU A 305 -15.98 19.92 10.51
C LEU A 305 -16.20 19.72 12.02
N GLY A 306 -15.23 19.11 12.72
CA GLY A 306 -15.36 18.83 14.16
C GLY A 306 -16.45 17.81 14.48
N LEU A 307 -16.57 16.73 13.69
CA LEU A 307 -17.66 15.76 13.79
C LEU A 307 -17.51 14.79 14.95
N GLY A 308 -16.30 14.61 15.49
CA GLY A 308 -16.01 13.75 16.63
C GLY A 308 -16.07 12.25 16.29
N LEU A 309 -15.61 11.86 15.11
CA LEU A 309 -15.63 10.49 14.61
C LEU A 309 -14.39 9.67 15.00
N GLY A 310 -13.44 10.24 15.75
CA GLY A 310 -12.12 9.64 16.04
C GLY A 310 -12.18 8.19 16.51
N ASP A 311 -13.02 7.86 17.51
CA ASP A 311 -13.14 6.50 18.05
C ASP A 311 -13.67 5.49 17.02
N GLN A 312 -14.59 5.91 16.15
CA GLN A 312 -15.13 5.06 15.08
C GLN A 312 -14.10 4.82 13.98
N LEU A 313 -13.38 5.88 13.58
CA LEU A 313 -12.32 5.81 12.58
C LEU A 313 -11.14 4.98 13.08
N GLU A 314 -10.78 5.09 14.36
CA GLU A 314 -9.76 4.23 14.97
C GLU A 314 -10.09 2.74 14.84
N LYS A 315 -11.33 2.35 15.10
CA LYS A 315 -11.78 0.95 14.94
C LYS A 315 -11.61 0.47 13.50
N LEU A 316 -11.95 1.31 12.52
CA LEU A 316 -11.78 0.97 11.10
C LEU A 316 -10.30 0.87 10.72
N TRP A 317 -9.42 1.71 11.26
CA TRP A 317 -7.98 1.60 11.07
C TRP A 317 -7.40 0.30 11.66
N TRP A 318 -7.89 -0.19 12.79
CA TRP A 318 -7.50 -1.48 13.34
C TRP A 318 -7.88 -2.64 12.42
N GLU A 319 -9.09 -2.63 11.85
CA GLU A 319 -9.53 -3.65 10.89
C GLU A 319 -8.77 -3.55 9.55
N LEU A 320 -8.46 -2.34 9.10
CA LEU A 320 -7.59 -2.15 7.94
C LEU A 320 -6.17 -2.68 8.22
N GLY A 321 -5.63 -2.45 9.43
CA GLY A 321 -4.35 -2.99 9.86
C GLY A 321 -4.29 -4.52 9.80
N TYR A 322 -5.37 -5.21 10.14
CA TYR A 322 -5.49 -6.65 9.90
C TYR A 322 -5.45 -7.00 8.42
N ALA A 323 -6.23 -6.32 7.59
CA ALA A 323 -6.29 -6.59 6.14
C ALA A 323 -4.97 -6.29 5.40
N GLN A 324 -4.09 -5.48 6.00
CA GLN A 324 -2.78 -5.11 5.48
C GLN A 324 -1.63 -5.97 6.03
N PHE A 325 -1.90 -6.92 6.90
CA PHE A 325 -0.92 -7.92 7.32
C PHE A 325 -0.30 -8.61 6.10
N HIS A 326 1.01 -8.84 6.09
CA HIS A 326 1.74 -9.22 4.87
C HIS A 326 1.17 -10.45 4.14
N ASP A 327 0.75 -11.51 4.85
CA ASP A 327 0.12 -12.68 4.22
C ASP A 327 -1.33 -12.44 3.80
N VAL A 328 -2.07 -11.63 4.55
CA VAL A 328 -3.45 -11.27 4.21
C VAL A 328 -3.48 -10.38 2.97
N PHE A 329 -2.62 -9.36 2.93
CA PHE A 329 -2.54 -8.44 1.81
C PHE A 329 -2.01 -9.11 0.54
N SER A 330 -1.02 -9.99 0.66
CA SER A 330 -0.42 -10.69 -0.48
C SER A 330 -1.43 -11.55 -1.25
N GLY A 331 -2.43 -12.09 -0.55
CA GLY A 331 -3.42 -13.00 -1.13
C GLY A 331 -2.98 -14.47 -1.15
N SER A 332 -1.85 -14.82 -0.54
CA SER A 332 -1.29 -16.19 -0.51
C SER A 332 -1.94 -17.12 0.52
N HIS A 333 -2.96 -16.66 1.18
CA HIS A 333 -3.73 -17.36 2.21
C HIS A 333 -4.86 -18.24 1.64
N GLU A 334 -5.53 -19.01 2.52
CA GLU A 334 -6.69 -19.83 2.15
C GLU A 334 -7.93 -19.00 1.76
N ASP A 335 -8.89 -19.64 1.10
CA ASP A 335 -10.05 -18.95 0.51
C ASP A 335 -10.98 -18.30 1.52
N CYS A 336 -11.14 -18.89 2.71
CA CYS A 336 -11.99 -18.30 3.74
C CYS A 336 -11.41 -16.96 4.24
N THR A 337 -10.10 -16.86 4.42
CA THR A 337 -9.42 -15.61 4.73
C THR A 337 -9.60 -14.59 3.60
N TYR A 338 -9.53 -15.02 2.32
CA TYR A 338 -9.79 -14.14 1.18
C TYR A 338 -11.19 -13.51 1.22
N LEU A 339 -12.21 -14.32 1.49
CA LEU A 339 -13.58 -13.81 1.57
C LEU A 339 -13.79 -12.87 2.75
N ASP A 340 -13.16 -13.15 3.88
CA ASP A 340 -13.24 -12.31 5.06
C ASP A 340 -12.52 -10.97 4.86
N VAL A 341 -11.33 -10.94 4.24
CA VAL A 341 -10.60 -9.71 3.98
C VAL A 341 -11.30 -8.81 2.95
N ILE A 342 -11.87 -9.40 1.88
CA ILE A 342 -12.66 -8.61 0.91
C ILE A 342 -13.84 -7.95 1.60
N ARG A 343 -14.56 -8.68 2.46
CA ARG A 343 -15.68 -8.13 3.24
C ARG A 343 -15.21 -7.02 4.18
N THR A 344 -14.11 -7.23 4.90
CA THR A 344 -13.52 -6.23 5.80
C THR A 344 -13.20 -4.93 5.05
N LEU A 345 -12.54 -5.03 3.90
CA LEU A 345 -12.20 -3.85 3.10
C LEU A 345 -13.43 -3.13 2.53
N GLN A 346 -14.44 -3.87 2.06
CA GLN A 346 -15.70 -3.30 1.58
C GLN A 346 -16.46 -2.58 2.71
N ASN A 347 -16.60 -3.23 3.87
CA ASN A 347 -17.23 -2.62 5.04
C ASN A 347 -16.48 -1.36 5.49
N THR A 348 -15.15 -1.38 5.49
CA THR A 348 -14.35 -0.19 5.84
C THR A 348 -14.68 1.01 4.94
N VAL A 349 -14.85 0.78 3.62
CA VAL A 349 -15.26 1.84 2.69
C VAL A 349 -16.68 2.34 3.00
N GLU A 350 -17.63 1.42 3.17
CA GLU A 350 -19.03 1.74 3.40
C GLU A 350 -19.24 2.46 4.74
N ASP A 351 -18.60 1.96 5.80
CA ASP A 351 -18.71 2.52 7.14
C ASP A 351 -18.06 3.91 7.22
N ALA A 352 -16.84 4.09 6.69
CA ALA A 352 -16.18 5.39 6.67
C ALA A 352 -17.03 6.44 5.92
N ARG A 353 -17.53 6.10 4.74
CA ARG A 353 -18.41 6.97 3.94
C ARG A 353 -19.75 7.22 4.62
N GLY A 354 -20.33 6.19 5.24
CA GLY A 354 -21.58 6.26 6.00
C GLY A 354 -21.47 7.16 7.23
N LEU A 355 -20.37 7.04 8.00
CA LEU A 355 -20.07 7.91 9.14
C LEU A 355 -20.06 9.38 8.72
N LEU A 356 -19.30 9.74 7.69
CA LEU A 356 -19.25 11.10 7.18
C LEU A 356 -20.63 11.62 6.77
N LYS A 357 -21.33 10.86 5.92
CA LYS A 357 -22.65 11.26 5.41
C LYS A 357 -23.67 11.47 6.51
N SER A 358 -23.67 10.65 7.57
CA SER A 358 -24.63 10.70 8.67
C SER A 358 -24.52 11.96 9.53
N GLN A 359 -23.36 12.63 9.53
CA GLN A 359 -23.12 13.86 10.31
C GLN A 359 -23.41 15.14 9.54
N LEU A 360 -23.65 15.05 8.24
CA LEU A 360 -23.88 16.23 7.41
C LEU A 360 -25.35 16.67 7.43
N PRO A 361 -25.63 17.98 7.36
CA PRO A 361 -27.00 18.50 7.30
C PRO A 361 -27.76 17.96 6.09
N VAL A 362 -28.94 17.40 6.34
CA VAL A 362 -29.78 16.80 5.29
C VAL A 362 -30.72 17.86 4.68
N LYS A 363 -30.75 17.93 3.34
CA LYS A 363 -31.80 18.64 2.58
C LYS A 363 -32.89 17.67 2.11
N LYS A 364 -34.06 17.77 2.71
CA LYS A 364 -35.19 16.81 2.53
C LYS A 364 -35.77 16.77 1.13
N ASP A 365 -35.57 17.81 0.33
CA ASP A 365 -36.14 17.92 -1.03
C ASP A 365 -35.28 17.24 -2.12
N GLY A 366 -34.12 16.68 -1.73
CA GLY A 366 -33.20 16.02 -2.65
C GLY A 366 -32.57 16.96 -3.70
N SER A 367 -32.66 18.28 -3.47
CA SER A 367 -32.20 19.30 -4.42
C SER A 367 -30.73 19.70 -4.25
N SER A 368 -29.96 18.96 -3.47
CA SER A 368 -28.56 19.29 -3.14
C SER A 368 -27.61 18.14 -3.41
N LEU A 369 -26.47 18.47 -4.04
CA LEU A 369 -25.29 17.64 -4.12
C LEU A 369 -24.16 18.34 -3.40
N LEU A 370 -23.39 17.59 -2.64
CA LEU A 370 -22.17 18.07 -2.01
C LEU A 370 -20.96 17.43 -2.68
N CYS A 371 -20.08 18.27 -3.25
CA CYS A 371 -18.80 17.86 -3.82
C CYS A 371 -17.67 18.16 -2.85
N LEU A 372 -16.90 17.15 -2.47
CA LEU A 372 -15.79 17.24 -1.54
C LEU A 372 -14.46 17.03 -2.28
N ASN A 373 -13.60 18.06 -2.27
CA ASN A 373 -12.23 17.98 -2.75
C ASN A 373 -11.27 17.89 -1.56
N SER A 374 -10.62 16.77 -1.38
CA SER A 374 -9.64 16.54 -0.30
C SER A 374 -8.20 16.87 -0.69
N LEU A 375 -7.95 17.41 -1.90
CA LEU A 375 -6.61 17.73 -2.40
C LEU A 375 -6.31 19.23 -2.34
N PRO A 376 -5.03 19.61 -2.20
CA PRO A 376 -4.60 21.00 -1.96
C PRO A 376 -4.52 21.86 -3.23
N PHE A 377 -5.23 21.48 -4.29
CA PHE A 377 -5.33 22.23 -5.55
C PHE A 377 -6.76 22.20 -6.10
N ALA A 378 -7.13 23.23 -6.86
CA ALA A 378 -8.44 23.34 -7.47
C ALA A 378 -8.66 22.28 -8.54
N ARG A 379 -9.89 21.76 -8.64
CA ARG A 379 -10.26 20.71 -9.59
C ARG A 379 -11.49 21.11 -10.38
N LYS A 380 -11.45 20.78 -11.69
CA LYS A 380 -12.61 20.87 -12.58
C LYS A 380 -12.79 19.54 -13.26
N GLU A 381 -13.81 18.79 -12.84
CA GLU A 381 -13.98 17.40 -13.24
C GLU A 381 -15.45 17.05 -13.49
N TRP A 382 -15.66 16.08 -14.37
CA TRP A 382 -16.94 15.43 -14.52
C TRP A 382 -17.16 14.48 -13.34
N VAL A 383 -18.13 14.81 -12.48
CA VAL A 383 -18.48 14.05 -11.30
C VAL A 383 -19.78 13.28 -11.50
N ASN A 384 -19.79 12.01 -11.08
CA ASN A 384 -20.98 11.18 -11.14
C ASN A 384 -22.04 11.66 -10.12
N ILE A 385 -23.30 11.69 -10.51
CA ILE A 385 -24.43 12.05 -9.66
C ILE A 385 -25.16 10.76 -9.26
N PRO A 386 -24.94 10.23 -8.04
CA PRO A 386 -25.37 8.88 -7.68
C PRO A 386 -26.88 8.66 -7.74
N SER A 387 -27.69 9.69 -7.41
CA SER A 387 -29.16 9.62 -7.38
C SER A 387 -29.83 9.78 -8.73
N ALA A 388 -29.08 10.10 -9.79
CA ALA A 388 -29.64 10.53 -11.08
C ALA A 388 -30.01 9.38 -12.01
N SER A 389 -30.06 8.13 -11.55
CA SER A 389 -30.31 6.99 -12.42
C SER A 389 -31.61 7.16 -13.23
N GLY A 390 -31.47 7.42 -14.55
CA GLY A 390 -32.54 7.52 -15.50
C GLY A 390 -33.43 8.77 -15.44
N ARG A 391 -33.06 9.83 -14.69
CA ARG A 391 -33.82 11.07 -14.60
C ARG A 391 -33.14 12.22 -15.31
N GLN A 392 -33.88 13.02 -16.06
CA GLN A 392 -33.39 14.30 -16.53
C GLN A 392 -33.21 15.28 -15.38
N LEU A 393 -32.10 16.03 -15.38
CA LEU A 393 -31.80 16.99 -14.32
C LEU A 393 -30.99 18.18 -14.85
N GLN A 394 -31.08 19.29 -14.13
CA GLN A 394 -30.22 20.46 -14.29
C GLN A 394 -29.45 20.66 -13.02
N VAL A 395 -28.14 20.98 -13.13
CA VAL A 395 -27.27 21.24 -11.99
C VAL A 395 -26.80 22.69 -12.04
N PHE A 396 -26.79 23.34 -10.88
CA PHE A 396 -26.37 24.73 -10.74
C PHE A 396 -25.25 24.85 -9.71
N GLN A 397 -24.19 25.55 -10.08
CA GLN A 397 -23.12 26.01 -9.19
C GLN A 397 -23.14 27.53 -9.13
N ASP A 398 -23.20 28.14 -7.94
CA ASP A 398 -23.26 29.60 -7.75
C ASP A 398 -24.40 30.26 -8.57
N ASN A 399 -25.57 29.62 -8.61
CA ASN A 399 -26.75 30.01 -9.40
C ASN A 399 -26.56 30.01 -10.94
N LYS A 400 -25.44 29.46 -11.44
CA LYS A 400 -25.21 29.24 -12.87
C LYS A 400 -25.40 27.79 -13.20
N GLU A 401 -26.12 27.51 -14.27
CA GLU A 401 -26.28 26.16 -14.79
C GLU A 401 -24.91 25.65 -15.32
N ILE A 402 -24.53 24.45 -14.93
CA ILE A 402 -23.32 23.77 -15.37
C ILE A 402 -23.66 22.58 -16.28
N PRO A 403 -22.73 22.19 -17.17
CA PRO A 403 -22.96 21.10 -18.11
C PRO A 403 -23.29 19.79 -17.39
N VAL A 404 -24.31 19.07 -17.94
CA VAL A 404 -24.69 17.71 -17.54
C VAL A 404 -24.60 16.81 -18.76
N GLU A 405 -24.01 15.62 -18.58
CA GLU A 405 -23.90 14.59 -19.61
C GLU A 405 -24.42 13.25 -19.09
N TYR A 406 -25.01 12.46 -19.96
CA TYR A 406 -25.55 11.14 -19.61
C TYR A 406 -24.74 10.05 -20.30
N GLN A 407 -24.41 9.01 -19.54
CA GLN A 407 -23.79 7.81 -20.04
C GLN A 407 -24.55 6.60 -19.52
N GLY A 408 -25.30 5.95 -20.41
CA GLY A 408 -26.27 4.98 -19.96
C GLY A 408 -27.27 5.62 -18.99
N ASN A 409 -27.51 4.96 -17.87
CA ASN A 409 -28.37 5.45 -16.79
C ASN A 409 -27.66 6.37 -15.79
N GLN A 410 -26.38 6.69 -16.00
CA GLN A 410 -25.62 7.57 -15.11
C GLN A 410 -25.59 9.00 -15.64
N ALA A 411 -25.72 9.97 -14.75
CA ALA A 411 -25.55 11.38 -15.07
C ALA A 411 -24.27 11.91 -14.45
N TYR A 412 -23.60 12.81 -15.17
CA TYR A 412 -22.38 13.47 -14.75
C TYR A 412 -22.57 14.99 -14.90
N CYS A 413 -22.01 15.77 -13.97
CA CYS A 413 -21.93 17.22 -14.13
C CYS A 413 -20.47 17.70 -14.04
N LEU A 414 -20.16 18.80 -14.74
CA LEU A 414 -18.82 19.40 -14.72
C LEU A 414 -18.68 20.38 -13.56
N ALA A 415 -18.21 19.88 -12.41
CA ALA A 415 -18.07 20.67 -11.18
C ALA A 415 -16.67 21.31 -11.06
N GLU A 416 -16.62 22.52 -10.53
CA GLU A 416 -15.38 23.21 -10.13
C GLU A 416 -15.32 23.28 -8.60
N VAL A 417 -14.30 22.65 -8.02
CA VAL A 417 -14.16 22.54 -6.55
C VAL A 417 -12.79 23.07 -6.11
N PRO A 418 -12.78 24.10 -5.23
CA PRO A 418 -11.54 24.69 -4.73
C PRO A 418 -10.65 23.68 -3.95
N PRO A 419 -9.39 24.06 -3.63
CA PRO A 419 -8.48 23.23 -2.84
C PRO A 419 -9.05 22.94 -1.44
N VAL A 420 -8.95 21.71 -0.99
CA VAL A 420 -9.48 21.20 0.29
C VAL A 420 -10.75 21.95 0.70
N SER A 421 -11.83 21.68 -0.02
CA SER A 421 -13.09 22.43 0.13
C SER A 421 -14.32 21.56 -0.11
N ALA A 422 -15.44 22.03 0.41
CA ALA A 422 -16.77 21.49 0.17
C ALA A 422 -17.57 22.45 -0.70
N THR A 423 -18.09 22.00 -1.83
CA THR A 423 -18.90 22.80 -2.76
C THR A 423 -20.32 22.26 -2.83
N ASN A 424 -21.30 23.10 -2.48
CA ASN A 424 -22.71 22.77 -2.62
C ASN A 424 -23.22 23.06 -4.04
N LEU A 425 -23.84 22.09 -4.68
CA LEU A 425 -24.50 22.22 -5.96
C LEU A 425 -26.03 22.08 -5.77
N SER A 426 -26.82 22.84 -6.53
CA SER A 426 -28.26 22.72 -6.52
C SER A 426 -28.73 21.89 -7.71
N VAL A 427 -29.70 21.00 -7.49
CA VAL A 427 -30.26 20.13 -8.52
C VAL A 427 -31.74 20.41 -8.71
N ARG A 428 -32.17 20.51 -9.96
CA ARG A 428 -33.60 20.53 -10.36
C ARG A 428 -33.87 19.26 -11.15
N TRP A 429 -34.79 18.47 -10.66
CA TRP A 429 -35.20 17.23 -11.29
C TRP A 429 -36.27 17.49 -12.35
N GLY A 430 -36.07 16.97 -13.56
CA GLY A 430 -37.07 16.95 -14.61
C GLY A 430 -38.06 15.79 -14.47
N GLU A 431 -39.17 15.88 -15.18
CA GLU A 431 -40.23 14.85 -15.18
C GLU A 431 -39.90 13.69 -16.15
N GLN A 432 -39.06 13.92 -17.16
CA GLN A 432 -38.73 12.92 -18.17
C GLN A 432 -37.66 11.93 -17.67
N LEU A 433 -37.89 10.65 -18.02
CA LEU A 433 -36.89 9.62 -17.89
C LEU A 433 -35.92 9.69 -19.08
N VAL A 434 -34.66 9.62 -18.83
CA VAL A 434 -33.65 9.42 -19.89
C VAL A 434 -33.55 7.91 -20.12
N ASN A 435 -33.98 7.44 -21.29
CA ASN A 435 -33.75 6.05 -21.68
C ASN A 435 -32.29 5.86 -22.00
N GLY A 436 -31.53 5.34 -21.01
CA GLY A 436 -30.08 5.29 -21.04
C GLY A 436 -29.56 3.91 -21.34
N GLU A 437 -29.98 3.22 -22.39
CA GLU A 437 -29.13 2.17 -22.94
C GLU A 437 -27.90 2.84 -23.55
N GLU A 438 -26.68 2.46 -23.08
CA GLU A 438 -25.43 2.88 -23.71
C GLU A 438 -25.38 2.24 -25.11
N THR A 439 -25.79 3.00 -26.14
CA THR A 439 -25.77 2.52 -27.51
C THR A 439 -24.43 2.85 -28.13
N TRP A 440 -23.64 1.83 -28.36
CA TRP A 440 -22.48 1.92 -29.25
C TRP A 440 -22.94 1.92 -30.70
N GLY A 441 -22.28 2.72 -31.55
CA GLY A 441 -22.54 2.72 -32.98
C GLY A 441 -22.16 1.38 -33.63
N GLU A 442 -22.24 1.32 -34.98
CA GLU A 442 -21.75 0.15 -35.72
C GLU A 442 -20.23 -0.02 -35.54
N PRO A 443 -19.71 -1.28 -35.52
CA PRO A 443 -18.28 -1.53 -35.49
C PRO A 443 -17.54 -0.82 -36.60
N CYS A 444 -16.38 -0.28 -36.32
CA CYS A 444 -15.51 0.41 -37.29
C CYS A 444 -14.17 -0.30 -37.49
N GLU A 445 -13.59 -0.14 -38.69
CA GLU A 445 -12.23 -0.67 -38.97
C GLU A 445 -11.13 0.17 -38.31
N SER A 446 -11.34 1.50 -38.19
CA SER A 446 -10.41 2.41 -37.55
C SER A 446 -11.14 3.61 -36.96
N CYS A 447 -10.58 4.22 -35.92
CA CYS A 447 -11.04 5.48 -35.36
C CYS A 447 -9.88 6.29 -34.82
N THR A 448 -10.13 7.59 -34.59
CA THR A 448 -9.16 8.50 -34.01
C THR A 448 -9.82 9.31 -32.92
N LEU A 449 -9.25 9.24 -31.71
CA LEU A 449 -9.61 10.08 -30.57
C LEU A 449 -8.66 11.28 -30.55
N ARG A 450 -9.21 12.47 -30.32
CA ARG A 450 -8.42 13.72 -30.32
C ARG A 450 -8.92 14.69 -29.28
N ASN A 451 -8.01 15.28 -28.54
CA ASN A 451 -8.22 16.52 -27.78
C ASN A 451 -7.12 17.54 -28.12
N LYS A 452 -7.05 18.64 -27.38
CA LYS A 452 -6.05 19.70 -27.67
C LYS A 452 -4.59 19.29 -27.37
N TRP A 453 -4.36 18.18 -26.65
CA TRP A 453 -3.02 17.74 -26.24
C TRP A 453 -2.53 16.49 -26.95
N MET A 454 -3.44 15.59 -27.34
CA MET A 454 -3.02 14.29 -27.88
C MET A 454 -4.00 13.75 -28.92
N ILE A 455 -3.46 12.82 -29.73
CA ILE A 455 -4.18 12.09 -30.75
C ILE A 455 -3.88 10.60 -30.56
N LEU A 456 -4.92 9.78 -30.45
CA LEU A 456 -4.85 8.33 -30.43
C LEU A 456 -5.50 7.77 -31.69
N SER A 457 -4.73 7.06 -32.52
CA SER A 457 -5.21 6.37 -33.74
C SER A 457 -5.30 4.87 -33.46
N LEU A 458 -6.44 4.28 -33.78
CA LEU A 458 -6.77 2.89 -33.48
C LEU A 458 -7.25 2.18 -34.74
N HIS A 459 -6.89 0.90 -34.88
CA HIS A 459 -7.35 0.04 -35.96
C HIS A 459 -7.73 -1.34 -35.42
N ARG A 460 -8.87 -1.84 -35.87
CA ARG A 460 -9.47 -3.08 -35.36
C ARG A 460 -8.52 -4.28 -35.27
N VAL A 461 -7.66 -4.46 -36.27
CA VAL A 461 -6.72 -5.60 -36.35
C VAL A 461 -5.32 -5.27 -35.87
N LYS A 462 -4.89 -4.01 -36.04
CA LYS A 462 -3.53 -3.58 -35.67
C LYS A 462 -3.40 -3.06 -34.23
N GLY A 463 -4.53 -2.83 -33.53
CA GLY A 463 -4.55 -2.26 -32.20
C GLY A 463 -4.31 -0.77 -32.21
N ILE A 464 -3.37 -0.28 -31.40
CA ILE A 464 -2.97 1.14 -31.34
C ILE A 464 -2.01 1.41 -32.49
N GLU A 465 -2.42 2.20 -33.49
CA GLU A 465 -1.54 2.62 -34.59
C GLU A 465 -0.57 3.70 -34.09
N SER A 466 -1.06 4.67 -33.33
CA SER A 466 -0.21 5.68 -32.71
C SER A 466 -0.89 6.38 -31.53
N LEU A 467 -0.09 6.78 -30.53
CA LEU A 467 -0.43 7.80 -29.53
C LEU A 467 0.60 8.93 -29.66
N THR A 468 0.12 10.11 -29.99
CA THR A 468 0.97 11.27 -30.24
C THR A 468 0.53 12.48 -29.40
N THR A 469 1.52 13.25 -28.97
CA THR A 469 1.38 14.64 -28.51
C THR A 469 2.08 15.55 -29.53
N GLN A 470 3.05 16.36 -29.12
CA GLN A 470 4.03 16.95 -30.03
C GLN A 470 5.04 15.90 -30.53
N GLU A 471 5.21 14.83 -29.75
CA GLU A 471 6.09 13.68 -30.02
C GLU A 471 5.27 12.38 -30.13
N ILE A 472 5.82 11.39 -30.79
CA ILE A 472 5.24 10.03 -30.83
C ILE A 472 5.57 9.35 -29.49
N LEU A 473 4.53 8.96 -28.75
CA LEU A 473 4.67 8.27 -27.47
C LEU A 473 4.52 6.75 -27.62
N MET A 474 3.61 6.30 -28.49
CA MET A 474 3.39 4.88 -28.80
C MET A 474 3.17 4.72 -30.31
N GLU A 475 3.59 3.60 -30.86
CA GLU A 475 3.43 3.30 -32.29
C GLU A 475 3.36 1.78 -32.49
N HIS A 476 2.41 1.34 -33.36
CA HIS A 476 2.24 -0.05 -33.77
C HIS A 476 2.09 -1.08 -32.63
N VAL A 477 1.22 -0.81 -31.68
CA VAL A 477 0.99 -1.67 -30.52
C VAL A 477 -0.22 -2.56 -30.76
N LYS A 478 0.01 -3.81 -31.12
CA LYS A 478 -1.03 -4.84 -31.24
C LYS A 478 -1.22 -5.59 -29.92
N ASP A 479 -0.13 -5.89 -29.22
CA ASP A 479 -0.08 -6.81 -28.08
C ASP A 479 -0.22 -6.06 -26.74
N PHE A 480 -1.22 -5.19 -26.63
CA PHE A 480 -1.48 -4.44 -25.42
C PHE A 480 -2.11 -5.30 -24.30
N LEU A 481 -2.77 -6.39 -24.63
CA LEU A 481 -3.31 -7.38 -23.70
C LEU A 481 -2.89 -8.78 -24.15
N THR A 482 -2.21 -9.51 -23.25
CA THR A 482 -1.62 -10.81 -23.56
C THR A 482 -1.95 -11.86 -22.51
N VAL A 483 -1.85 -13.13 -22.89
CA VAL A 483 -1.96 -14.28 -22.00
C VAL A 483 -0.72 -15.14 -22.11
N GLN A 484 -0.27 -15.71 -20.99
CA GLN A 484 0.89 -16.60 -20.95
C GLN A 484 0.69 -17.70 -19.92
N HIS A 485 1.28 -18.87 -20.17
CA HIS A 485 1.30 -19.97 -19.22
C HIS A 485 2.16 -19.61 -18.00
N ASP A 486 1.62 -19.80 -16.80
CA ASP A 486 2.31 -19.61 -15.52
C ASP A 486 2.23 -20.88 -14.66
N LYS A 487 3.39 -21.48 -14.39
CA LYS A 487 3.55 -22.66 -13.54
C LYS A 487 4.09 -22.35 -12.15
N GLY A 488 4.21 -21.08 -11.80
CA GLY A 488 4.74 -20.68 -10.51
C GLY A 488 3.93 -21.17 -9.32
N SER A 489 4.24 -20.60 -8.17
CA SER A 489 3.48 -20.78 -6.92
C SER A 489 2.64 -19.55 -6.60
N LEU A 490 1.95 -19.56 -5.47
CA LEU A 490 1.25 -18.36 -4.97
C LEU A 490 2.20 -17.18 -4.78
N GLN A 491 3.44 -17.44 -4.39
CA GLN A 491 4.43 -16.41 -4.07
C GLN A 491 5.39 -16.09 -5.23
N ILE A 492 5.66 -17.06 -6.12
CA ILE A 492 6.66 -16.94 -7.18
C ILE A 492 6.00 -17.22 -8.52
N GLU A 493 6.16 -16.30 -9.47
CA GLU A 493 5.72 -16.50 -10.85
C GLU A 493 6.76 -17.30 -11.65
N GLU A 494 6.27 -18.12 -12.57
CA GLU A 494 7.10 -18.89 -13.51
C GLU A 494 6.43 -18.94 -14.87
N ALA A 495 6.78 -17.97 -15.70
CA ALA A 495 6.27 -17.85 -17.06
C ALA A 495 6.90 -18.89 -17.98
N LEU A 496 6.10 -19.54 -18.82
CA LEU A 496 6.52 -20.54 -19.78
C LEU A 496 5.96 -20.29 -21.18
N GLY A 497 6.78 -20.56 -22.19
CA GLY A 497 6.37 -20.43 -23.58
C GLY A 497 6.16 -19.00 -24.05
N GLU A 498 5.53 -18.87 -25.20
CA GLU A 498 5.25 -17.58 -25.83
C GLU A 498 4.05 -16.89 -25.20
N GLU A 499 4.07 -15.58 -25.14
CA GLU A 499 2.89 -14.78 -24.88
C GLU A 499 2.01 -14.74 -26.12
N LEU A 500 0.71 -14.89 -25.91
CA LEU A 500 -0.30 -14.83 -26.98
C LEU A 500 -1.09 -13.53 -26.87
N SER A 501 -1.23 -12.82 -27.99
CA SER A 501 -2.05 -11.62 -28.08
C SER A 501 -3.53 -11.97 -28.11
N VAL A 502 -4.35 -11.31 -27.30
CA VAL A 502 -5.81 -11.46 -27.39
C VAL A 502 -6.36 -10.92 -28.70
N MET A 503 -5.62 -10.03 -29.36
CA MET A 503 -5.94 -9.48 -30.68
C MET A 503 -5.80 -10.48 -31.85
N ASP A 504 -5.21 -11.66 -31.62
CA ASP A 504 -5.16 -12.74 -32.59
C ASP A 504 -6.50 -13.50 -32.70
N GLY A 505 -7.43 -13.22 -31.80
CA GLY A 505 -8.82 -13.65 -31.87
C GLY A 505 -9.69 -12.70 -32.71
N ASN A 506 -11.00 -12.93 -32.65
CA ASN A 506 -11.96 -12.00 -33.25
C ASN A 506 -12.12 -10.75 -32.37
N SER A 507 -11.68 -9.62 -32.89
CA SER A 507 -11.84 -8.33 -32.22
C SER A 507 -12.82 -7.41 -32.95
N GLN A 508 -13.56 -6.61 -32.21
CA GLN A 508 -14.39 -5.53 -32.70
C GLN A 508 -13.90 -4.21 -32.11
N LEU A 509 -14.10 -3.14 -32.86
CA LEU A 509 -13.77 -1.78 -32.45
C LEU A 509 -15.00 -0.88 -32.60
N TYR A 510 -15.32 -0.14 -31.54
CA TYR A 510 -16.41 0.81 -31.51
C TYR A 510 -15.92 2.19 -31.16
N TYR A 511 -16.61 3.24 -31.60
CA TYR A 511 -16.29 4.63 -31.30
C TYR A 511 -17.54 5.38 -30.82
N GLN A 512 -17.36 6.29 -29.90
CA GLN A 512 -18.39 7.19 -29.37
C GLN A 512 -17.78 8.53 -28.96
N GLU A 513 -18.53 9.61 -29.13
CA GLU A 513 -18.18 10.94 -28.65
C GLU A 513 -19.33 11.58 -27.89
N ASN A 514 -19.03 12.29 -26.80
CA ASN A 514 -19.97 13.09 -26.04
C ASN A 514 -19.29 14.37 -25.50
N GLN A 515 -19.98 15.12 -24.62
CA GLN A 515 -19.42 16.36 -24.05
C GLN A 515 -18.18 16.09 -23.19
N MET A 516 -18.10 14.93 -22.51
CA MET A 516 -16.98 14.56 -21.62
C MET A 516 -15.71 14.24 -22.40
N GLY A 517 -15.83 13.61 -23.57
CA GLY A 517 -14.69 13.20 -24.37
C GLY A 517 -15.05 12.23 -25.48
N GLN A 518 -14.01 11.58 -25.99
CA GLN A 518 -14.08 10.57 -27.02
C GLN A 518 -13.67 9.21 -26.47
N ARG A 519 -14.38 8.17 -26.89
CA ARG A 519 -14.18 6.80 -26.44
C ARG A 519 -14.00 5.86 -27.61
N ALA A 520 -13.14 4.89 -27.42
CA ALA A 520 -13.04 3.74 -28.30
C ALA A 520 -13.01 2.46 -27.48
N VAL A 521 -13.70 1.43 -27.94
CA VAL A 521 -13.77 0.14 -27.25
C VAL A 521 -13.33 -0.95 -28.18
N PHE A 522 -12.28 -1.66 -27.79
CA PHE A 522 -11.98 -2.99 -28.29
C PHE A 522 -12.68 -4.02 -27.45
N CYS A 523 -13.27 -5.04 -28.06
CA CYS A 523 -13.76 -6.22 -27.36
C CYS A 523 -13.64 -7.47 -28.18
N GLY A 524 -13.59 -8.62 -27.52
CA GLY A 524 -13.45 -9.92 -28.17
C GLY A 524 -13.43 -11.08 -27.19
N GLU A 525 -13.18 -12.25 -27.73
CA GLU A 525 -13.03 -13.50 -26.99
C GLU A 525 -11.74 -14.19 -27.43
N PHE A 526 -11.08 -14.84 -26.47
CA PHE A 526 -9.85 -15.59 -26.71
C PHE A 526 -9.91 -16.94 -25.98
N GLN A 527 -9.62 -18.03 -26.66
CA GLN A 527 -9.76 -19.40 -26.18
C GLN A 527 -8.55 -20.31 -26.53
N ASN A 528 -7.51 -19.77 -27.14
CA ASN A 528 -6.40 -20.59 -27.68
C ASN A 528 -5.27 -20.85 -26.66
N MET A 529 -5.63 -21.22 -25.42
CA MET A 529 -4.66 -21.49 -24.35
C MET A 529 -4.41 -23.00 -24.21
N LYS A 530 -3.47 -23.51 -25.01
CA LYS A 530 -3.20 -24.95 -25.15
C LYS A 530 -2.68 -25.66 -23.88
N TRP A 531 -2.19 -24.91 -22.89
CA TRP A 531 -1.74 -25.44 -21.59
C TRP A 531 -2.87 -25.73 -20.65
N ASN A 532 -4.03 -25.15 -20.84
CA ASN A 532 -5.24 -25.45 -20.06
C ASN A 532 -5.86 -26.79 -20.53
N ARG A 533 -5.96 -27.75 -19.64
CA ARG A 533 -6.55 -29.07 -19.95
C ARG A 533 -8.07 -29.09 -19.94
N GLY A 534 -8.71 -28.07 -19.36
CA GLY A 534 -10.14 -27.90 -19.28
C GLY A 534 -10.65 -26.81 -20.24
N GLU A 535 -11.91 -26.40 -20.01
CA GLU A 535 -12.45 -25.23 -20.66
C GLU A 535 -11.65 -24.00 -20.26
N ASN A 536 -11.19 -23.23 -21.25
CA ASN A 536 -10.58 -21.94 -21.04
C ASN A 536 -11.28 -20.90 -21.88
N HIS A 537 -11.52 -19.74 -21.31
CA HIS A 537 -12.22 -18.64 -21.93
C HIS A 537 -11.76 -17.32 -21.36
N LEU A 538 -11.47 -16.38 -22.20
CA LEU A 538 -11.18 -14.99 -21.87
C LEU A 538 -12.08 -14.08 -22.72
N GLY A 539 -13.21 -13.64 -22.15
CA GLY A 539 -13.94 -12.49 -22.66
C GLY A 539 -13.19 -11.24 -22.24
N TRP A 540 -12.96 -10.32 -23.17
CA TRP A 540 -12.19 -9.12 -22.87
C TRP A 540 -12.78 -7.88 -23.52
N ARG A 541 -12.64 -6.74 -22.84
CA ARG A 541 -12.97 -5.41 -23.34
C ARG A 541 -11.92 -4.42 -22.84
N VAL A 542 -11.41 -3.57 -23.74
CA VAL A 542 -10.52 -2.46 -23.43
C VAL A 542 -11.13 -1.19 -23.94
N GLU A 543 -11.45 -0.28 -23.05
CA GLU A 543 -11.95 1.06 -23.36
C GLU A 543 -10.82 2.07 -23.22
N PHE A 544 -10.58 2.83 -24.26
CA PHE A 544 -9.78 4.04 -24.23
C PHE A 544 -10.71 5.25 -24.17
N PHE A 545 -10.56 6.07 -23.14
CA PHE A 545 -11.30 7.32 -22.99
C PHE A 545 -10.33 8.50 -23.00
N LEU A 546 -10.53 9.41 -23.94
CA LEU A 546 -9.78 10.64 -24.07
C LEU A 546 -10.65 11.83 -23.66
N PRO A 547 -10.51 12.33 -22.40
CA PRO A 547 -11.29 13.45 -21.89
C PRO A 547 -10.94 14.76 -22.60
N LYS A 548 -11.93 15.65 -22.80
CA LYS A 548 -11.73 16.97 -23.43
C LYS A 548 -10.88 17.92 -22.60
N GLU A 549 -10.98 17.79 -21.26
CA GLU A 549 -10.43 18.77 -20.31
C GLU A 549 -9.09 18.37 -19.70
N ARG A 550 -8.54 17.19 -20.02
CA ARG A 550 -7.33 16.67 -19.39
C ARG A 550 -6.32 16.10 -20.40
N ALA A 551 -5.02 16.33 -20.16
CA ALA A 551 -3.91 15.78 -20.93
C ALA A 551 -3.56 14.35 -20.45
N ALA A 552 -4.53 13.43 -20.49
CA ALA A 552 -4.32 12.05 -20.09
C ALA A 552 -5.29 11.11 -20.83
N LEU A 553 -4.88 9.88 -21.07
CA LEU A 553 -5.69 8.83 -21.70
C LEU A 553 -6.03 7.78 -20.65
N GLU A 554 -7.32 7.58 -20.38
CA GLU A 554 -7.78 6.50 -19.52
C GLU A 554 -7.89 5.20 -20.30
N ALA A 555 -7.44 4.11 -19.71
CA ALA A 555 -7.65 2.77 -20.19
C ALA A 555 -8.37 1.94 -19.13
N LYS A 556 -9.53 1.41 -19.48
CA LYS A 556 -10.33 0.54 -18.61
C LYS A 556 -10.47 -0.82 -19.24
N ILE A 557 -10.10 -1.86 -18.48
CA ILE A 557 -10.00 -3.23 -18.94
C ILE A 557 -10.99 -4.08 -18.15
N TRP A 558 -11.89 -4.76 -18.86
CA TRP A 558 -12.78 -5.78 -18.30
C TRP A 558 -12.36 -7.14 -18.81
N ILE A 559 -12.34 -8.09 -17.91
CA ILE A 559 -11.99 -9.49 -18.17
C ILE A 559 -13.12 -10.36 -17.61
N ASP A 560 -13.62 -11.29 -18.42
CA ASP A 560 -14.43 -12.41 -17.97
C ASP A 560 -13.61 -13.69 -18.18
N TRP A 561 -13.09 -14.20 -17.07
CA TRP A 561 -12.04 -15.21 -17.05
C TRP A 561 -12.55 -16.58 -16.59
N LYS A 562 -12.15 -17.62 -17.32
CA LYS A 562 -12.29 -19.01 -16.92
C LYS A 562 -11.07 -19.80 -17.39
N GLY A 563 -10.34 -20.44 -16.48
CA GLY A 563 -9.14 -21.20 -16.80
C GLY A 563 -8.22 -21.35 -15.59
N GLU A 564 -7.03 -21.86 -15.82
CA GLU A 564 -6.01 -22.07 -14.79
C GLU A 564 -4.60 -21.90 -15.35
N ALA A 565 -3.59 -21.88 -14.49
CA ALA A 565 -2.17 -21.83 -14.85
C ALA A 565 -1.84 -20.72 -15.87
N THR A 566 -2.45 -19.57 -15.72
CA THR A 566 -2.38 -18.47 -16.69
C THR A 566 -2.13 -17.14 -15.98
N ARG A 567 -1.24 -16.33 -16.56
CA ARG A 567 -1.16 -14.91 -16.25
C ARG A 567 -1.70 -14.08 -17.42
N ILE A 568 -2.42 -13.01 -17.11
CA ILE A 568 -2.95 -12.05 -18.07
C ILE A 568 -2.23 -10.73 -17.82
N ARG A 569 -1.64 -10.15 -18.88
CA ARG A 569 -0.79 -8.97 -18.75
C ARG A 569 -1.33 -7.80 -19.57
N TRP A 570 -1.19 -6.59 -19.03
CA TRP A 570 -1.35 -5.32 -19.72
C TRP A 570 0.02 -4.77 -20.09
N LYS A 571 0.18 -4.34 -21.34
CA LYS A 571 1.43 -3.83 -21.89
C LYS A 571 1.24 -2.47 -22.51
N VAL A 572 2.16 -1.57 -22.22
CA VAL A 572 2.23 -0.22 -22.75
C VAL A 572 3.62 0.00 -23.36
N PRO A 573 3.87 -0.53 -24.58
CA PRO A 573 5.07 -0.23 -25.31
C PRO A 573 5.15 1.26 -25.64
N HIS A 574 6.31 1.86 -25.50
CA HIS A 574 6.51 3.31 -25.67
C HIS A 574 7.77 3.65 -26.48
N GLN A 575 7.79 4.87 -27.01
CA GLN A 575 8.89 5.42 -27.80
C GLN A 575 9.79 6.37 -26.97
N VAL A 576 9.79 6.23 -25.65
CA VAL A 576 10.68 6.96 -24.74
C VAL A 576 11.94 6.13 -24.52
N ASN A 577 13.10 6.68 -24.81
CA ASN A 577 14.35 5.95 -24.70
C ASN A 577 14.96 6.12 -23.31
N SER A 578 14.60 5.24 -22.39
CA SER A 578 15.09 5.25 -21.01
C SER A 578 15.46 3.83 -20.55
N SER A 579 16.57 3.70 -19.86
CA SER A 579 17.01 2.43 -19.22
C SER A 579 16.53 2.30 -17.78
N GLN A 580 15.87 3.33 -17.25
CA GLN A 580 15.34 3.39 -15.89
C GLN A 580 13.93 3.94 -15.90
N ALA A 581 13.13 3.50 -14.94
CA ALA A 581 11.80 4.04 -14.69
C ALA A 581 11.72 4.60 -13.27
N PHE A 582 10.91 5.62 -13.12
CA PHE A 582 10.53 6.20 -11.83
C PHE A 582 9.30 5.47 -11.31
N TYR A 583 9.41 4.91 -10.13
CA TYR A 583 8.31 4.22 -9.45
C TYR A 583 7.88 5.02 -8.24
N GLU A 584 6.61 5.32 -8.14
CA GLU A 584 6.11 5.84 -6.88
C GLU A 584 6.09 4.73 -5.82
N ILE A 585 6.59 5.07 -4.66
CA ILE A 585 6.53 4.28 -3.43
C ILE A 585 5.73 5.04 -2.37
N PRO A 586 5.29 4.41 -1.28
CA PRO A 586 4.71 5.13 -0.14
C PRO A 586 5.63 6.29 0.30
N PHE A 587 5.10 7.53 0.25
CA PHE A 587 5.80 8.78 0.56
C PHE A 587 7.00 9.15 -0.32
N GLY A 588 7.11 8.63 -1.54
CA GLY A 588 8.24 9.03 -2.37
C GLY A 588 8.23 8.48 -3.78
N VAL A 589 9.32 8.72 -4.49
CA VAL A 589 9.57 8.23 -5.84
C VAL A 589 11.00 7.72 -5.91
N VAL A 590 11.19 6.53 -6.45
CA VAL A 590 12.52 5.91 -6.65
C VAL A 590 12.75 5.58 -8.11
N SER A 591 14.00 5.60 -8.55
CA SER A 591 14.40 5.15 -9.89
C SER A 591 14.88 3.71 -9.84
N ARG A 592 14.38 2.87 -10.75
CA ARG A 592 14.77 1.47 -10.87
C ARG A 592 15.00 1.09 -12.33
N SER A 593 15.92 0.17 -12.57
CA SER A 593 16.11 -0.50 -13.85
C SER A 593 15.30 -1.81 -13.92
N THR A 594 15.32 -2.47 -15.07
CA THR A 594 14.85 -3.85 -15.20
C THR A 594 15.59 -4.75 -14.20
N TYR A 595 14.84 -5.55 -13.46
CA TYR A 595 15.42 -6.47 -12.49
C TYR A 595 16.00 -7.70 -13.19
N ASP A 596 17.26 -8.02 -12.92
CA ASP A 596 18.02 -9.06 -13.60
C ASP A 596 17.99 -10.45 -12.93
N GLY A 597 17.10 -10.60 -11.97
CA GLY A 597 16.76 -11.91 -11.41
C GLY A 597 17.20 -12.12 -9.97
N HIS A 598 16.26 -12.70 -9.24
CA HIS A 598 16.41 -13.30 -7.93
C HIS A 598 15.52 -14.53 -7.86
N THR A 599 15.75 -15.44 -6.92
CA THR A 599 14.96 -16.68 -6.78
C THR A 599 13.48 -16.44 -6.50
N THR A 600 13.14 -15.32 -5.85
CA THR A 600 11.78 -14.95 -5.43
C THR A 600 11.18 -13.79 -6.21
N ALA A 601 11.89 -13.24 -7.20
CA ALA A 601 11.48 -12.08 -7.97
C ALA A 601 11.74 -12.29 -9.48
N LYS A 602 10.90 -11.73 -10.35
CA LYS A 602 10.88 -11.97 -11.79
C LYS A 602 10.65 -10.70 -12.62
N GLY A 603 11.32 -9.61 -12.27
CA GLY A 603 11.31 -8.39 -13.07
C GLY A 603 10.28 -7.34 -12.64
N GLU A 604 9.18 -7.72 -12.00
CA GLU A 604 8.20 -6.76 -11.52
C GLU A 604 8.66 -6.06 -10.24
N TRP A 605 8.47 -4.74 -10.20
CA TRP A 605 8.72 -3.88 -9.05
C TRP A 605 7.41 -3.34 -8.49
N PRO A 606 7.32 -3.11 -7.18
CA PRO A 606 6.14 -2.44 -6.61
C PRO A 606 6.04 -0.99 -7.10
N ALA A 607 4.86 -0.63 -7.60
CA ALA A 607 4.49 0.72 -8.05
C ALA A 607 3.22 1.16 -7.33
N HIS A 608 3.33 2.08 -6.37
CA HIS A 608 2.18 2.48 -5.57
C HIS A 608 1.05 3.04 -6.44
N ARG A 609 1.16 4.23 -7.01
CA ARG A 609 0.14 4.83 -7.89
C ARG A 609 0.56 4.94 -9.34
N PHE A 610 1.87 5.05 -9.62
CA PHE A 610 2.36 5.16 -10.99
C PHE A 610 3.78 4.65 -11.18
N VAL A 611 4.09 4.38 -12.45
CA VAL A 611 5.44 4.23 -13.01
C VAL A 611 5.60 5.23 -14.15
N ALA A 612 6.80 5.77 -14.34
CA ALA A 612 7.07 6.75 -15.38
C ALA A 612 8.45 6.58 -15.99
N VAL A 613 8.59 6.95 -17.27
CA VAL A 613 9.86 7.05 -17.98
C VAL A 613 9.99 8.42 -18.63
N GLU A 614 11.19 8.92 -18.74
CA GLU A 614 11.48 10.13 -19.51
C GLU A 614 12.83 10.02 -20.23
N ASP A 615 12.93 10.72 -21.34
CA ASP A 615 14.19 11.02 -22.02
C ASP A 615 14.36 12.55 -22.14
N GLY A 616 15.35 13.05 -22.80
CA GLY A 616 15.58 14.51 -22.89
C GLY A 616 14.51 15.28 -23.69
N LYS A 617 13.44 14.62 -24.20
CA LYS A 617 12.42 15.23 -25.06
C LYS A 617 11.00 15.04 -24.58
N LYS A 618 10.70 13.90 -23.99
CA LYS A 618 9.34 13.48 -23.64
C LYS A 618 9.33 12.56 -22.43
N GLY A 619 8.22 12.53 -21.73
CA GLY A 619 7.93 11.59 -20.66
C GLY A 619 6.57 10.92 -20.87
N LEU A 620 6.45 9.71 -20.37
CA LEU A 620 5.19 8.96 -20.28
C LEU A 620 5.10 8.29 -18.93
N ALA A 621 3.96 8.44 -18.28
CA ALA A 621 3.65 7.72 -17.05
C ALA A 621 2.41 6.84 -17.25
N MET A 622 2.39 5.72 -16.54
CA MET A 622 1.22 4.86 -16.38
C MET A 622 0.81 4.83 -14.90
N ALA A 623 -0.31 5.44 -14.58
CA ALA A 623 -0.90 5.34 -13.25
C ALA A 623 -1.88 4.16 -13.16
N ASN A 624 -2.05 3.62 -11.94
CA ASN A 624 -2.90 2.47 -11.64
C ASN A 624 -3.83 2.72 -10.44
N LYS A 625 -4.87 1.89 -10.30
CA LYS A 625 -5.78 1.87 -9.14
C LYS A 625 -5.68 0.54 -8.38
N GLY A 626 -4.47 0.19 -7.91
CA GLY A 626 -4.25 -1.01 -7.11
C GLY A 626 -3.72 -2.22 -7.90
N VAL A 627 -3.24 -2.02 -9.14
CA VAL A 627 -2.45 -3.03 -9.87
C VAL A 627 -0.99 -2.77 -9.57
N ALA A 628 -0.41 -3.61 -8.75
CA ALA A 628 0.73 -3.24 -7.92
C ALA A 628 2.12 -3.49 -8.54
N GLY A 629 2.29 -4.54 -9.33
CA GLY A 629 3.57 -4.92 -9.93
C GLY A 629 3.73 -4.36 -11.33
N VAL A 630 4.84 -3.69 -11.61
CA VAL A 630 5.17 -3.19 -12.95
C VAL A 630 6.61 -3.47 -13.29
N GLU A 631 6.84 -4.06 -14.45
CA GLU A 631 8.16 -4.28 -15.04
C GLU A 631 8.42 -3.23 -16.13
N LEU A 632 9.65 -2.71 -16.20
CA LEU A 632 10.17 -2.03 -17.38
C LEU A 632 10.85 -3.09 -18.27
N ALA A 633 10.13 -3.62 -19.24
CA ALA A 633 10.62 -4.62 -20.19
C ALA A 633 11.06 -3.95 -21.50
N GLY A 634 12.34 -3.63 -21.64
CA GLY A 634 12.81 -2.80 -22.75
C GLY A 634 12.13 -1.44 -22.77
N ASN A 635 11.41 -1.12 -23.83
CA ASN A 635 10.62 0.11 -23.95
C ASN A 635 9.13 -0.15 -23.71
N ALA A 636 8.77 -0.94 -22.70
CA ALA A 636 7.38 -1.18 -22.35
C ALA A 636 7.18 -1.20 -20.83
N PHE A 637 6.10 -0.60 -20.36
CA PHE A 637 5.55 -0.95 -19.06
C PHE A 637 4.74 -2.23 -19.20
N GLU A 638 5.05 -3.23 -18.41
CA GLU A 638 4.30 -4.48 -18.39
C GLU A 638 3.82 -4.76 -16.97
N THR A 639 2.55 -5.07 -16.82
CA THR A 639 1.96 -5.38 -15.52
C THR A 639 1.05 -6.60 -15.61
N THR A 640 1.13 -7.48 -14.63
CA THR A 640 0.26 -8.63 -14.52
C THR A 640 -1.05 -8.23 -13.86
N LEU A 641 -2.16 -8.37 -14.60
CA LEU A 641 -3.51 -8.06 -14.11
C LEU A 641 -4.06 -9.17 -13.24
N LEU A 642 -3.84 -10.42 -13.67
CA LEU A 642 -4.39 -11.61 -13.06
C LEU A 642 -3.43 -12.78 -13.22
N ARG A 643 -3.22 -13.52 -12.12
CA ARG A 643 -2.55 -14.82 -12.10
C ARG A 643 -3.52 -15.87 -11.59
N ALA A 644 -3.84 -16.85 -12.43
CA ALA A 644 -4.78 -17.90 -12.13
C ALA A 644 -4.06 -19.20 -11.81
N PHE A 645 -4.23 -19.70 -10.59
CA PHE A 645 -3.71 -20.99 -10.16
C PHE A 645 -4.84 -21.98 -9.90
N PRO A 646 -4.62 -23.29 -10.21
CA PRO A 646 -5.47 -24.33 -9.68
C PRO A 646 -5.23 -24.49 -8.18
N ASP A 647 -6.19 -25.13 -7.51
CA ASP A 647 -5.96 -25.62 -6.15
C ASP A 647 -4.75 -26.56 -6.13
N GLN A 648 -3.83 -26.35 -5.20
CA GLN A 648 -2.59 -27.12 -5.09
C GLN A 648 -2.61 -27.97 -3.80
N PRO A 649 -3.21 -29.17 -3.80
CA PRO A 649 -3.24 -30.04 -2.64
C PRO A 649 -1.82 -30.37 -2.15
N GLY A 650 -1.58 -30.28 -0.85
CA GLY A 650 -0.26 -30.57 -0.25
C GLY A 650 0.70 -29.39 -0.19
N THR A 651 0.24 -28.17 -0.52
CA THR A 651 0.93 -26.92 -0.19
C THR A 651 0.73 -26.56 1.28
N TRP A 652 1.42 -25.50 1.74
CA TRP A 652 1.26 -24.96 3.10
C TRP A 652 -0.17 -24.44 3.34
N VAL A 653 -0.84 -23.98 2.28
CA VAL A 653 -2.20 -23.44 2.33
C VAL A 653 -3.18 -24.51 1.85
N PRO A 654 -4.09 -24.97 2.72
CA PRO A 654 -4.84 -26.22 2.44
C PRO A 654 -5.99 -26.06 1.43
N VAL A 655 -6.61 -24.87 1.30
CA VAL A 655 -7.81 -24.67 0.47
C VAL A 655 -7.70 -23.37 -0.31
N THR A 656 -7.43 -23.46 -1.62
CA THR A 656 -7.18 -22.29 -2.47
C THR A 656 -7.85 -22.32 -3.86
N PRO A 657 -9.03 -22.94 -4.08
CA PRO A 657 -9.64 -22.97 -5.42
C PRO A 657 -9.97 -21.59 -5.98
N LEU A 658 -10.21 -20.56 -5.14
CA LEU A 658 -10.46 -19.20 -5.61
C LEU A 658 -9.20 -18.50 -6.15
N THR A 659 -8.01 -19.11 -6.05
CA THR A 659 -6.80 -18.59 -6.71
C THR A 659 -6.85 -18.74 -8.24
N SER A 660 -7.74 -19.55 -8.78
CA SER A 660 -8.06 -19.57 -10.21
C SER A 660 -8.68 -18.26 -10.71
N GLN A 661 -9.22 -17.46 -9.79
CA GLN A 661 -9.78 -16.12 -10.02
C GLN A 661 -10.82 -16.07 -11.16
N HIS A 662 -11.65 -17.11 -11.29
CA HIS A 662 -12.72 -17.14 -12.27
C HIS A 662 -13.71 -15.99 -12.09
N GLY A 663 -14.27 -15.50 -13.21
CA GLY A 663 -15.31 -14.49 -13.23
C GLY A 663 -14.84 -13.14 -13.77
N GLN A 664 -15.57 -12.10 -13.40
CA GLN A 664 -15.39 -10.77 -13.95
C GLN A 664 -14.42 -9.93 -13.12
N HIS A 665 -13.46 -9.29 -13.80
CA HIS A 665 -12.48 -8.39 -13.22
C HIS A 665 -12.44 -7.08 -14.00
N THR A 666 -12.14 -6.00 -13.30
CA THR A 666 -11.99 -4.68 -13.89
C THR A 666 -10.72 -4.02 -13.38
N TYR A 667 -9.95 -3.47 -14.32
CA TYR A 667 -8.68 -2.77 -14.04
C TYR A 667 -8.71 -1.40 -14.72
N GLU A 668 -8.08 -0.42 -14.09
CA GLU A 668 -8.05 0.95 -14.58
C GLU A 668 -6.62 1.47 -14.61
N PHE A 669 -6.25 2.11 -15.74
CA PHE A 669 -4.97 2.76 -15.94
C PHE A 669 -5.15 4.16 -16.52
N LEU A 670 -4.18 5.04 -16.26
CA LEU A 670 -4.14 6.38 -16.82
C LEU A 670 -2.76 6.61 -17.45
N LEU A 671 -2.73 6.86 -18.74
CA LEU A 671 -1.50 7.22 -19.44
C LEU A 671 -1.36 8.74 -19.46
N VAL A 672 -0.28 9.24 -18.86
CA VAL A 672 -0.01 10.68 -18.69
C VAL A 672 1.25 11.05 -19.41
N PRO A 673 1.18 11.74 -20.56
CA PRO A 673 2.33 12.42 -21.14
C PRO A 673 2.76 13.58 -20.26
N TYR A 674 4.07 13.75 -20.06
CA TYR A 674 4.59 14.87 -19.32
C TYR A 674 5.91 15.41 -19.89
N GLN A 675 6.30 16.63 -19.53
CA GLN A 675 7.58 17.20 -19.94
C GLN A 675 8.70 16.64 -19.04
N PRO A 676 9.88 16.34 -19.60
CA PRO A 676 11.01 15.87 -18.79
C PRO A 676 11.33 16.80 -17.63
N GLY A 677 11.52 16.23 -16.45
CA GLY A 677 11.77 16.96 -15.21
C GLY A 677 10.51 17.45 -14.48
N GLU A 678 9.30 17.24 -15.01
CA GLU A 678 8.01 17.62 -14.41
C GLU A 678 7.28 16.41 -13.80
N LEU A 679 8.01 15.41 -13.32
CA LEU A 679 7.46 14.19 -12.73
C LEU A 679 6.52 14.47 -11.54
N SER A 680 6.71 15.57 -10.82
CA SER A 680 5.83 15.99 -9.73
C SER A 680 4.39 16.28 -10.18
N GLU A 681 4.17 16.70 -11.42
CA GLU A 681 2.83 16.88 -11.98
C GLU A 681 2.13 15.52 -12.14
N VAL A 682 2.88 14.48 -12.52
CA VAL A 682 2.37 13.11 -12.60
C VAL A 682 1.89 12.63 -11.22
N SER A 683 2.63 12.92 -10.15
CA SER A 683 2.23 12.56 -8.78
C SER A 683 0.87 13.16 -8.40
N ASN A 684 0.65 14.44 -8.70
CA ASN A 684 -0.63 15.12 -8.44
C ASN A 684 -1.77 14.58 -9.32
N ILE A 685 -1.52 14.31 -10.61
CA ILE A 685 -2.51 13.73 -11.51
C ILE A 685 -2.89 12.32 -11.07
N ALA A 686 -1.92 11.49 -10.73
CA ALA A 686 -2.14 10.14 -10.23
C ALA A 686 -2.89 10.14 -8.89
N GLN A 687 -2.56 11.08 -7.99
CA GLN A 687 -3.29 11.27 -6.73
C GLN A 687 -4.73 11.67 -6.99
N ALA A 688 -4.97 12.70 -7.80
CA ALA A 688 -6.32 13.17 -8.13
C ALA A 688 -7.18 12.07 -8.76
N TRP A 689 -6.58 11.25 -9.63
CA TRP A 689 -7.29 10.15 -10.28
C TRP A 689 -7.61 8.98 -9.33
N ASN A 690 -6.75 8.72 -8.32
CA ASN A 690 -7.00 7.75 -7.25
C ASN A 690 -7.94 8.27 -6.16
N GLN A 691 -8.04 9.61 -5.99
CA GLN A 691 -8.91 10.31 -5.03
C GLN A 691 -9.87 11.25 -5.78
N PRO A 692 -10.88 10.71 -6.50
CA PRO A 692 -11.84 11.54 -7.23
C PRO A 692 -12.63 12.44 -6.26
N ILE A 693 -13.15 13.56 -6.77
CA ILE A 693 -14.08 14.41 -6.01
C ILE A 693 -15.21 13.52 -5.48
N TYR A 694 -15.40 13.52 -4.16
CA TYR A 694 -16.41 12.68 -3.54
C TYR A 694 -17.77 13.40 -3.54
N VAL A 695 -18.77 12.78 -4.13
CA VAL A 695 -20.11 13.36 -4.29
C VAL A 695 -21.12 12.69 -3.35
N LEU A 696 -21.84 13.50 -2.60
CA LEU A 696 -22.88 13.09 -1.67
C LEU A 696 -24.22 13.71 -2.04
N ASP A 697 -25.26 12.87 -2.09
CA ASP A 697 -26.64 13.30 -2.39
C ASP A 697 -27.42 13.67 -1.14
N GLY A 698 -28.28 14.68 -1.28
CA GLY A 698 -29.26 15.04 -0.27
C GLY A 698 -28.70 15.63 0.99
N VAL A 699 -27.42 15.99 0.99
CA VAL A 699 -26.72 16.65 2.10
C VAL A 699 -26.06 17.93 1.63
N CYS A 700 -25.70 18.80 2.57
CA CYS A 700 -24.94 20.02 2.29
C CYS A 700 -23.88 20.25 3.37
N ALA A 701 -22.82 20.96 3.00
CA ALA A 701 -21.86 21.47 3.96
C ALA A 701 -22.30 22.84 4.51
N PRO A 702 -21.90 23.19 5.75
CA PRO A 702 -22.00 24.56 6.27
C PRO A 702 -21.29 25.57 5.36
N GLU A 703 -21.79 26.83 5.34
CA GLU A 703 -21.20 27.86 4.47
C GLU A 703 -19.73 28.15 4.80
N TRP A 704 -19.33 28.04 6.07
CA TRP A 704 -17.97 28.34 6.51
C TRP A 704 -16.90 27.36 6.01
N VAL A 705 -17.24 26.16 5.52
CA VAL A 705 -16.31 25.23 4.86
C VAL A 705 -16.25 25.41 3.34
N GLN A 706 -17.05 26.30 2.78
CA GLN A 706 -16.96 26.66 1.37
C GLN A 706 -15.73 27.53 1.15
N GLY A 707 -15.06 27.31 0.02
CA GLY A 707 -13.76 27.93 -0.25
C GLY A 707 -12.59 27.13 0.31
N SER A 708 -11.39 27.47 -0.14
CA SER A 708 -10.16 26.73 0.18
C SER A 708 -9.83 26.76 1.66
N TRP A 709 -9.50 25.61 2.24
CA TRP A 709 -8.94 25.51 3.58
C TRP A 709 -7.42 25.33 3.56
N LEU A 710 -6.90 24.56 2.60
CA LEU A 710 -5.46 24.31 2.44
C LEU A 710 -5.09 24.39 0.96
N GLU A 711 -4.07 25.20 0.66
CA GLU A 711 -3.42 25.22 -0.65
C GLU A 711 -1.92 25.02 -0.48
N ILE A 712 -1.30 24.33 -1.41
CA ILE A 712 0.15 24.13 -1.49
C ILE A 712 0.63 24.67 -2.84
N ASP A 713 1.54 25.64 -2.81
CA ASP A 713 1.99 26.36 -4.02
C ASP A 713 3.03 25.60 -4.86
N LYS A 714 3.47 24.41 -4.40
CA LYS A 714 4.48 23.60 -5.06
C LYS A 714 3.94 22.21 -5.42
N PRO A 715 3.97 21.83 -6.70
CA PRO A 715 3.42 20.53 -7.14
C PRO A 715 4.24 19.33 -6.64
N ASN A 716 5.50 19.52 -6.26
CA ASN A 716 6.34 18.45 -5.70
C ASN A 716 6.15 18.23 -4.18
N LEU A 717 5.27 18.99 -3.53
CA LEU A 717 4.82 18.70 -2.18
C LEU A 717 3.43 18.06 -2.24
N VAL A 718 3.39 16.77 -2.01
CA VAL A 718 2.17 15.96 -2.09
C VAL A 718 1.53 15.85 -0.72
N LEU A 719 0.28 16.30 -0.58
CA LEU A 719 -0.50 16.16 0.65
C LEU A 719 -0.81 14.68 0.89
N SER A 720 -0.47 14.17 2.08
CA SER A 720 -0.77 12.78 2.46
C SER A 720 -1.91 12.67 3.47
N SER A 721 -1.98 13.56 4.45
CA SER A 721 -3.01 13.51 5.50
C SER A 721 -3.35 14.89 6.05
N VAL A 722 -4.63 15.06 6.37
CA VAL A 722 -5.15 16.09 7.25
C VAL A 722 -6.08 15.41 8.24
N LYS A 723 -5.89 15.62 9.54
CA LYS A 723 -6.72 15.01 10.60
C LYS A 723 -6.67 15.80 11.89
N SER A 724 -7.55 15.50 12.82
CA SER A 724 -7.42 15.94 14.22
C SER A 724 -6.23 15.26 14.88
N ALA A 725 -5.53 15.97 15.77
CA ALA A 725 -4.45 15.40 16.56
C ALA A 725 -4.96 14.28 17.50
N ASP A 726 -4.17 13.22 17.67
CA ASP A 726 -4.56 12.02 18.44
C ASP A 726 -4.68 12.29 19.96
N ASP A 727 -4.13 13.40 20.47
CA ASP A 727 -4.16 13.76 21.89
C ASP A 727 -5.46 14.46 22.35
N GLY A 728 -6.42 14.63 21.44
CA GLY A 728 -7.70 15.28 21.75
C GLY A 728 -7.63 16.79 21.99
N SER A 729 -6.52 17.44 21.66
CA SER A 729 -6.33 18.89 21.81
C SER A 729 -7.23 19.74 20.91
N GLY A 730 -7.75 19.14 19.81
CA GLY A 730 -8.46 19.83 18.74
C GLY A 730 -7.54 20.51 17.72
N ASP A 731 -6.22 20.37 17.86
CA ASP A 731 -5.27 20.78 16.84
C ASP A 731 -5.44 19.91 15.58
N MET A 732 -5.04 20.45 14.43
CA MET A 732 -5.00 19.72 13.17
C MET A 732 -3.58 19.25 12.85
N ILE A 733 -3.47 18.06 12.32
CA ILE A 733 -2.24 17.50 11.76
C ILE A 733 -2.32 17.62 10.24
N VAL A 734 -1.30 18.19 9.63
CA VAL A 734 -1.15 18.28 8.17
C VAL A 734 0.18 17.63 7.82
N ARG A 735 0.14 16.55 7.03
CA ARG A 735 1.36 15.84 6.58
C ARG A 735 1.45 15.84 5.07
N TYR A 736 2.65 16.09 4.57
CA TYR A 736 2.98 16.10 3.15
C TYR A 736 4.42 15.60 2.96
N TYR A 737 4.79 15.30 1.72
CA TYR A 737 6.13 14.83 1.41
C TYR A 737 6.64 15.39 0.09
N GLU A 738 7.95 15.51 -0.03
CA GLU A 738 8.65 16.01 -1.21
C GLU A 738 8.92 14.84 -2.19
N THR A 739 8.64 15.04 -3.49
CA THR A 739 8.68 13.93 -4.50
C THR A 739 9.75 14.09 -5.58
N SER A 740 10.41 15.26 -5.66
CA SER A 740 11.37 15.54 -6.75
C SER A 740 12.84 15.31 -6.37
N GLY A 741 13.11 14.98 -5.10
CA GLY A 741 14.48 14.85 -4.58
C GLY A 741 15.25 16.16 -4.53
N ARG A 742 14.55 17.29 -4.33
CA ARG A 742 15.14 18.64 -4.29
C ARG A 742 14.73 19.40 -3.04
N GLU A 743 15.65 20.22 -2.54
CA GLU A 743 15.28 21.21 -1.53
C GLU A 743 14.17 22.11 -2.06
N THR A 744 13.09 22.23 -1.31
CA THR A 744 11.88 22.94 -1.74
C THR A 744 11.41 23.91 -0.68
N GLY A 745 11.46 25.20 -0.98
CA GLY A 745 10.76 26.23 -0.24
C GLY A 745 9.35 26.41 -0.78
N ALA A 746 8.33 26.38 0.10
CA ALA A 746 6.93 26.48 -0.28
C ALA A 746 6.13 27.38 0.66
N LYS A 747 4.98 27.82 0.15
CA LYS A 747 3.95 28.50 0.93
C LYS A 747 2.71 27.63 0.97
N LEU A 748 2.25 27.36 2.19
CA LEU A 748 0.97 26.74 2.44
C LEU A 748 0.00 27.81 2.90
N ILE A 749 -1.15 27.92 2.24
CA ILE A 749 -2.25 28.78 2.70
C ILE A 749 -3.15 27.88 3.54
N MET A 750 -3.26 28.16 4.84
CA MET A 750 -4.07 27.41 5.79
C MET A 750 -5.05 28.36 6.48
N ARG A 751 -6.29 28.34 6.03
CA ARG A 751 -7.32 29.22 6.59
C ARG A 751 -7.53 28.95 8.08
N ASP A 752 -7.65 30.02 8.86
CA ASP A 752 -7.88 30.02 10.31
C ASP A 752 -6.72 29.43 11.14
N ALA A 753 -5.50 29.39 10.63
CA ALA A 753 -4.32 28.94 11.38
C ALA A 753 -3.86 30.02 12.38
N GLU A 754 -3.97 29.75 13.68
CA GLU A 754 -3.47 30.63 14.76
C GLU A 754 -1.97 30.44 14.99
N LYS A 755 -1.56 29.18 15.15
CA LYS A 755 -0.17 28.76 15.38
C LYS A 755 0.13 27.47 14.66
N VAL A 756 1.34 27.37 14.15
CA VAL A 756 1.81 26.18 13.44
C VAL A 756 3.16 25.77 14.01
N TRP A 757 3.32 24.48 14.28
CA TRP A 757 4.58 23.87 14.72
C TRP A 757 5.03 22.81 13.70
N LEU A 758 6.33 22.68 13.53
CA LEU A 758 6.88 21.45 12.97
C LEU A 758 6.55 20.31 13.94
N SER A 759 6.30 19.14 13.37
CA SER A 759 6.00 17.93 14.10
C SER A 759 6.64 16.73 13.41
N ASP A 760 6.40 15.55 13.90
CA ASP A 760 6.80 14.29 13.33
C ASP A 760 5.60 13.33 13.22
N VAL A 761 5.86 12.07 12.88
CA VAL A 761 4.79 11.05 12.79
C VAL A 761 4.14 10.72 14.13
N THR A 762 4.74 11.11 15.26
CA THR A 762 4.19 10.96 16.62
C THR A 762 3.32 12.15 17.03
N GLU A 763 3.17 13.16 16.19
CA GLU A 763 2.40 14.38 16.40
C GLU A 763 2.91 15.27 17.55
N SER A 764 4.17 15.08 17.95
CA SER A 764 4.83 15.83 19.00
C SER A 764 5.05 17.30 18.62
N PHE A 765 5.03 18.20 19.61
CA PHE A 765 5.35 19.60 19.37
C PHE A 765 6.85 19.79 19.12
N GLY A 766 7.19 20.31 17.95
CA GLY A 766 8.53 20.75 17.58
C GLY A 766 8.66 22.28 17.59
N SER A 767 9.47 22.82 16.68
CA SER A 767 9.71 24.26 16.57
C SER A 767 8.50 24.99 15.98
N LEU A 768 8.28 26.23 16.45
CA LEU A 768 7.23 27.13 15.92
C LEU A 768 7.59 27.55 14.49
N VAL A 769 6.64 27.46 13.58
CA VAL A 769 6.75 27.91 12.19
C VAL A 769 6.08 29.27 12.05
N SER A 770 6.65 30.14 11.22
CA SER A 770 6.05 31.46 10.94
C SER A 770 4.72 31.29 10.19
N CYS A 771 3.67 31.85 10.76
CA CYS A 771 2.33 31.93 10.15
C CYS A 771 1.91 33.39 10.16
N GLN A 772 1.60 33.98 8.99
CA GLN A 772 1.13 35.36 8.85
C GLN A 772 0.02 35.42 7.81
N ASN A 773 -1.16 35.90 8.21
CA ASN A 773 -2.33 35.98 7.32
C ASN A 773 -2.62 34.64 6.62
N ASP A 774 -2.70 33.59 7.40
CA ASP A 774 -2.95 32.20 6.92
C ASP A 774 -1.83 31.63 6.03
N VAL A 775 -0.73 32.35 5.82
CA VAL A 775 0.40 31.87 5.02
C VAL A 775 1.48 31.30 5.92
N VAL A 776 1.77 30.03 5.73
CA VAL A 776 2.83 29.27 6.42
C VAL A 776 3.97 29.03 5.43
N SER A 777 5.17 29.52 5.76
CA SER A 777 6.37 29.27 4.95
C SER A 777 7.11 28.06 5.48
N VAL A 778 7.31 27.07 4.62
CA VAL A 778 7.98 25.81 4.94
C VAL A 778 9.18 25.58 4.04
N HIS A 779 10.08 24.74 4.51
CA HIS A 779 11.24 24.28 3.77
C HIS A 779 11.37 22.77 3.94
N CYS A 780 11.36 22.02 2.84
CA CYS A 780 11.51 20.57 2.81
C CYS A 780 12.86 20.19 2.22
N ARG A 781 13.51 19.23 2.84
CA ARG A 781 14.67 18.54 2.28
C ARG A 781 14.23 17.57 1.17
N PRO A 782 15.15 17.08 0.32
CA PRO A 782 14.86 16.04 -0.66
C PRO A 782 14.15 14.84 -0.01
N PHE A 783 13.01 14.43 -0.56
CA PHE A 783 12.18 13.29 -0.13
C PHE A 783 11.75 13.31 1.35
N GLU A 784 11.74 14.49 1.98
CA GLU A 784 11.32 14.63 3.37
C GLU A 784 9.82 14.44 3.53
N ILE A 785 9.45 13.65 4.54
CA ILE A 785 8.09 13.56 5.07
C ILE A 785 7.99 14.59 6.19
N GLN A 786 7.20 15.63 6.00
CA GLN A 786 7.06 16.71 6.95
C GLN A 786 5.64 16.73 7.53
N THR A 787 5.55 16.90 8.83
CA THR A 787 4.31 17.03 9.57
C THR A 787 4.22 18.42 10.20
N LEU A 788 3.07 19.05 10.07
CA LEU A 788 2.73 20.29 10.76
C LEU A 788 1.61 20.02 11.76
N ARG A 789 1.72 20.59 12.94
CA ARG A 789 0.65 20.67 13.92
C ARG A 789 0.09 22.08 13.92
N VAL A 790 -1.21 22.20 13.70
CA VAL A 790 -1.89 23.47 13.44
C VAL A 790 -2.96 23.70 14.50
N LYS A 791 -2.79 24.75 15.30
CA LYS A 791 -3.84 25.25 16.16
C LYS A 791 -4.72 26.22 15.38
N LYS A 792 -6.02 25.92 15.31
CA LYS A 792 -7.00 26.83 14.69
C LYS A 792 -7.37 27.97 15.64
N HIS A 793 -7.70 29.14 15.10
CA HIS A 793 -8.37 30.16 15.88
C HIS A 793 -9.63 29.57 16.54
N CYS A 794 -9.84 29.82 17.82
CA CYS A 794 -11.09 29.42 18.48
C CYS A 794 -12.23 30.12 17.75
N GLY A 795 -12.95 29.39 16.91
CA GLY A 795 -13.93 29.91 15.99
C GLY A 795 -15.12 30.54 16.72
N GLN A 796 -15.63 31.59 16.12
CA GLN A 796 -16.95 32.15 16.36
C GLN A 796 -18.04 31.13 15.98
#